data_5338508e81567163d01f5a7745c32dba
#
_entry.id   5338508e81567163d01f5a7745c32dba
#
_cell.length_a   1.000
_cell.length_b   1.000
_cell.length_c   1.000
_cell.angle_alpha   90.00
_cell.angle_beta   90.00
_cell.angle_gamma   90.00
#
_symmetry.space_group_name_H-M   'P 1'
#
loop_
_entity.id
_entity.type
_entity.pdbx_description
1 polymer ?
#
loop_
_entity_poly.entity_id
_entity_poly.type
_entity_poly.pdbx_seq_one_letter_code
_entity_poly.pdbx_strand_id
1 'polypeptide(L)'
;MKFVLAIASCLALGLVAISCTSRQGGSGDVASSDGAKIYRDQCVRCHGGKGEGVAGKHDETLHGEKSIEVLTRLITRTMPEDRDEKTRPEEARAVAEYLHGAFYSPEARARNNPAKVEFARLTNRQYRESVADLVAGFRTIRQAKQGGGLAAEYFSSEGMNKKKAKVLERTDLAIAFDFGGGAPEKGITPDQFSIAWNGSLLVHDTGSYQFRVTTPNGARLYFNTDLAAGDNNTRDDSDAKRQASLIDLWVSSGGTVREGSAEVFLLGGRSYPLRLDYFKFKEKTASVKLEWKQPHGVWQVIPADALSPERSSMTAVVATQFPADDSSVGYERGTSISKAWHEATTKAAVEVAGDVVSRLSLLTKSDSKSTNRVAVLREFCASFAERAFRRPLSPELRAAIVDSQFVVGVAPETAVKRSVLLVLTSPRFLYPDTPGATDDQAVAARLALALWDSLPDQALREAAAKGEVRTAEQVRLQAARMVKDHRTRSKVGEFFHQWLPVKEGEDLSKDRKAYPDFDEAVLADLRKSLEKFVDHVVWSDASDYRQLLQADYLYLNERLAKFYGVTGPKGAEFEPVKFDPAQRAGIFTHPFILSALSYHKSTSPIHRGVFLTRNVFGRFLKPPPMAIEFMDDRFDPSLTMREKVTELTSKPNCMGCHVTINPLGFSLEAYDAVGRFRTTDNNKPVNTVSEYTGVDGTKVKLRGPRDLADLAVNSVDARRGFVRQIFQQTVKQAPAAYGANTLEQLDQAFVSSGQNIRRLVVEVAVTSALHGKPVQVASKP
;
A
#
# COMPACT_ATOMS: atom_id res chain seq x y z
N MET A 1 26.68 -55.77 -39.62
CA MET A 1 27.01 -57.15 -39.13
C MET A 1 26.08 -57.39 -37.99
N LYS A 2 25.00 -58.08 -38.24
CA LYS A 2 24.67 -59.44 -37.82
C LYS A 2 24.40 -59.51 -36.30
N PHE A 3 23.37 -60.03 -35.75
CA PHE A 3 22.24 -60.94 -35.99
C PHE A 3 21.43 -60.97 -34.68
N VAL A 4 20.15 -60.86 -34.60
CA VAL A 4 19.02 -61.72 -34.89
C VAL A 4 18.70 -62.77 -33.78
N LEU A 5 17.42 -62.79 -33.44
CA LEU A 5 16.47 -63.82 -33.00
C LEU A 5 16.53 -64.29 -31.54
N ALA A 6 15.48 -64.20 -30.85
CA ALA A 6 14.13 -64.78 -30.88
C ALA A 6 14.07 -66.13 -30.18
N ILE A 7 13.10 -66.32 -29.34
CA ILE A 7 12.08 -67.35 -29.37
C ILE A 7 11.40 -67.51 -28.05
N ALA A 8 10.15 -67.28 -28.06
CA ALA A 8 8.95 -67.64 -27.40
C ALA A 8 8.90 -69.09 -26.80
N SER A 9 8.18 -69.18 -25.69
CA SER A 9 7.13 -70.17 -25.46
C SER A 9 6.50 -70.00 -24.05
N CYS A 10 5.27 -69.63 -24.00
CA CYS A 10 4.04 -70.23 -23.51
C CYS A 10 4.08 -71.10 -22.24
N LEU A 11 3.27 -70.74 -21.27
CA LEU A 11 2.10 -71.47 -20.69
C LEU A 11 1.81 -70.85 -19.33
N ALA A 12 0.75 -70.15 -19.16
CA ALA A 12 -0.64 -70.49 -18.81
C ALA A 12 -0.93 -70.61 -17.30
N LEU A 13 -1.96 -69.89 -16.93
CA LEU A 13 -2.87 -70.07 -15.80
C LEU A 13 -2.52 -69.45 -14.44
N GLY A 14 -3.36 -68.47 -14.09
CA GLY A 14 -3.53 -67.97 -12.72
C GLY A 14 -4.27 -66.61 -12.71
N LEU A 15 -5.54 -66.58 -13.09
CA LEU A 15 -6.43 -65.44 -12.85
C LEU A 15 -6.59 -65.24 -11.36
N VAL A 16 -5.97 -64.18 -10.83
CA VAL A 16 -6.43 -63.52 -9.60
C VAL A 16 -6.65 -62.05 -9.99
N ALA A 17 -7.93 -61.72 -10.17
CA ALA A 17 -8.37 -60.34 -10.34
C ALA A 17 -8.22 -59.63 -9.01
N ILE A 18 -7.10 -58.88 -8.87
CA ILE A 18 -6.99 -57.85 -7.85
C ILE A 18 -7.49 -56.57 -8.52
N SER A 19 -8.76 -56.23 -8.20
CA SER A 19 -9.36 -54.96 -8.48
C SER A 19 -8.58 -53.88 -7.70
N CYS A 20 -7.60 -53.23 -8.33
CA CYS A 20 -7.11 -51.96 -7.86
C CYS A 20 -8.18 -50.91 -8.12
N THR A 21 -9.11 -50.75 -7.17
CA THR A 21 -9.89 -49.54 -7.04
C THR A 21 -8.92 -48.42 -6.69
N SER A 22 -8.62 -47.59 -7.68
CA SER A 22 -8.03 -46.26 -7.47
C SER A 22 -8.98 -45.49 -6.53
N ARG A 23 -8.64 -45.42 -5.24
CA ARG A 23 -9.19 -44.41 -4.36
C ARG A 23 -8.76 -43.05 -4.88
N GLN A 24 -9.62 -42.43 -5.67
CA GLN A 24 -9.65 -40.98 -5.75
C GLN A 24 -9.90 -40.47 -4.34
N GLY A 25 -8.92 -39.78 -3.80
CA GLY A 25 -9.04 -39.02 -2.56
C GLY A 25 -10.08 -37.92 -2.72
N GLY A 26 -11.33 -38.22 -2.49
CA GLY A 26 -12.37 -37.26 -2.22
C GLY A 26 -12.17 -36.75 -0.80
N SER A 27 -11.59 -35.56 -0.65
CA SER A 27 -11.63 -34.83 0.60
C SER A 27 -13.08 -34.44 0.91
N GLY A 28 -13.62 -34.91 2.03
CA GLY A 28 -14.69 -34.26 2.74
C GLY A 28 -16.11 -34.72 2.45
N ASP A 29 -16.43 -35.96 2.79
CA ASP A 29 -17.80 -36.31 3.15
C ASP A 29 -17.78 -37.21 4.41
N VAL A 30 -17.58 -36.56 5.55
CA VAL A 30 -17.92 -37.11 6.85
C VAL A 30 -18.86 -36.12 7.55
N ALA A 31 -19.98 -35.78 6.90
CA ALA A 31 -21.16 -35.42 7.62
C ALA A 31 -21.67 -36.73 8.20
N SER A 32 -21.70 -36.90 9.54
CA SER A 32 -22.19 -38.12 10.14
C SER A 32 -23.60 -38.41 9.58
N SER A 33 -23.81 -39.57 9.03
CA SER A 33 -25.10 -39.97 8.44
C SER A 33 -26.29 -39.73 9.41
N ASP A 34 -26.00 -39.79 10.69
CA ASP A 34 -26.97 -39.59 11.77
C ASP A 34 -27.38 -38.13 11.97
N GLY A 35 -26.43 -37.17 11.96
CA GLY A 35 -26.74 -35.75 12.08
C GLY A 35 -27.59 -35.21 10.93
N ALA A 36 -27.26 -35.62 9.69
CA ALA A 36 -28.05 -35.29 8.51
C ALA A 36 -29.46 -35.88 8.55
N LYS A 37 -29.60 -37.10 9.06
CA LYS A 37 -30.91 -37.76 9.25
C LYS A 37 -31.76 -37.02 10.28
N ILE A 38 -31.21 -36.76 11.45
CA ILE A 38 -31.88 -35.99 12.52
C ILE A 38 -32.31 -34.61 12.01
N TYR A 39 -31.46 -33.94 11.27
CA TYR A 39 -31.80 -32.63 10.68
C TYR A 39 -33.01 -32.74 9.75
N ARG A 40 -33.01 -33.69 8.82
CA ARG A 40 -34.13 -33.90 7.90
C ARG A 40 -35.43 -34.23 8.64
N ASP A 41 -35.37 -35.09 9.69
CA ASP A 41 -36.53 -35.57 10.36
C ASP A 41 -37.12 -34.55 11.37
N GLN A 42 -36.28 -33.73 11.97
CA GLN A 42 -36.70 -32.86 13.09
C GLN A 42 -36.55 -31.35 12.83
N CYS A 43 -35.56 -30.91 12.03
CA CYS A 43 -35.18 -29.49 11.93
C CYS A 43 -35.71 -28.81 10.65
N VAL A 44 -35.84 -29.56 9.53
CA VAL A 44 -36.23 -29.02 8.22
C VAL A 44 -37.57 -28.27 8.24
N ARG A 45 -38.51 -28.70 9.06
CA ARG A 45 -39.83 -28.07 9.15
C ARG A 45 -39.82 -26.60 9.60
N CYS A 46 -38.75 -26.18 10.29
CA CYS A 46 -38.56 -24.82 10.75
C CYS A 46 -37.38 -24.11 10.03
N HIS A 47 -36.31 -24.85 9.71
CA HIS A 47 -35.11 -24.27 9.15
C HIS A 47 -34.94 -24.45 7.64
N GLY A 48 -35.84 -25.21 6.99
CA GLY A 48 -35.75 -25.50 5.56
C GLY A 48 -34.71 -26.57 5.21
N GLY A 49 -34.84 -27.18 4.02
CA GLY A 49 -33.96 -28.27 3.58
C GLY A 49 -32.53 -27.87 3.29
N LYS A 50 -32.33 -26.60 2.96
CA LYS A 50 -31.01 -25.96 2.68
C LYS A 50 -30.65 -24.95 3.76
N GLY A 51 -31.31 -24.95 4.92
CA GLY A 51 -31.10 -24.00 5.98
C GLY A 51 -31.63 -22.58 5.66
N GLU A 52 -32.51 -22.46 4.68
CA GLU A 52 -33.03 -21.18 4.16
C GLU A 52 -34.05 -20.50 5.07
N GLY A 53 -34.48 -21.18 6.12
CA GLY A 53 -35.58 -20.75 6.97
C GLY A 53 -36.98 -21.14 6.40
N VAL A 54 -38.01 -21.01 7.21
CA VAL A 54 -39.43 -21.26 6.82
C VAL A 54 -40.28 -20.14 7.36
N ALA A 55 -40.93 -19.37 6.45
CA ALA A 55 -41.75 -18.22 6.79
C ALA A 55 -42.84 -18.55 7.85
N GLY A 56 -42.91 -17.71 8.88
CA GLY A 56 -43.84 -17.88 9.98
C GLY A 56 -43.46 -18.95 11.01
N LYS A 57 -42.26 -19.58 10.86
CA LYS A 57 -41.69 -20.51 11.85
C LYS A 57 -40.31 -20.09 12.28
N HIS A 58 -39.36 -19.97 11.36
CA HIS A 58 -38.03 -19.46 11.57
C HIS A 58 -37.59 -18.82 10.26
N ASP A 59 -37.68 -17.51 10.16
CA ASP A 59 -37.47 -16.77 8.90
C ASP A 59 -35.97 -16.57 8.57
N GLU A 60 -35.08 -16.83 9.54
CA GLU A 60 -33.65 -16.62 9.37
C GLU A 60 -32.96 -17.83 8.71
N THR A 61 -32.08 -17.54 7.75
CA THR A 61 -31.21 -18.54 7.14
C THR A 61 -30.16 -19.02 8.14
N LEU A 62 -29.87 -20.32 8.15
CA LEU A 62 -28.79 -20.91 8.95
C LEU A 62 -27.42 -20.50 8.35
N HIS A 63 -26.75 -19.56 8.99
CA HIS A 63 -25.42 -19.10 8.60
C HIS A 63 -24.66 -18.52 9.81
N GLY A 64 -23.38 -18.27 9.65
CA GLY A 64 -22.54 -17.62 10.67
C GLY A 64 -21.26 -18.37 10.97
N GLU A 65 -20.63 -18.02 12.10
CA GLU A 65 -19.30 -18.50 12.51
C GLU A 65 -19.32 -19.34 13.80
N LYS A 66 -20.49 -19.91 14.14
CA LYS A 66 -20.60 -20.68 15.35
C LYS A 66 -19.84 -22.02 15.24
N SER A 67 -19.01 -22.34 16.24
CA SER A 67 -18.32 -23.62 16.31
C SER A 67 -19.30 -24.76 16.63
N ILE A 68 -18.85 -26.01 16.41
CA ILE A 68 -19.62 -27.20 16.74
C ILE A 68 -20.05 -27.17 18.20
N GLU A 69 -19.20 -26.80 19.14
CA GLU A 69 -19.49 -26.72 20.57
C GLU A 69 -20.55 -25.68 20.90
N VAL A 70 -20.52 -24.54 20.21
CA VAL A 70 -21.52 -23.46 20.37
C VAL A 70 -22.86 -23.93 19.81
N LEU A 71 -22.86 -24.55 18.65
CA LEU A 71 -24.07 -25.13 18.03
C LEU A 71 -24.66 -26.24 18.91
N THR A 72 -23.83 -27.17 19.41
CA THR A 72 -24.26 -28.23 20.30
C THR A 72 -25.00 -27.69 21.53
N ARG A 73 -24.37 -26.71 22.21
CA ARG A 73 -24.99 -26.07 23.39
C ARG A 73 -26.31 -25.37 23.06
N LEU A 74 -26.35 -24.66 21.90
CA LEU A 74 -27.56 -23.98 21.46
C LEU A 74 -28.68 -24.99 21.22
N ILE A 75 -28.43 -26.05 20.44
CA ILE A 75 -29.41 -27.09 20.10
C ILE A 75 -29.91 -27.79 21.37
N THR A 76 -29.01 -28.24 22.24
CA THR A 76 -29.39 -28.92 23.50
C THR A 76 -30.28 -28.04 24.38
N ARG A 77 -30.09 -26.73 24.36
CA ARG A 77 -30.78 -25.80 25.27
C ARG A 77 -32.08 -25.26 24.71
N THR A 78 -32.18 -25.11 23.39
CA THR A 78 -33.29 -24.37 22.77
C THR A 78 -34.07 -25.16 21.75
N MET A 79 -33.56 -26.29 21.20
CA MET A 79 -34.19 -26.98 20.09
C MET A 79 -34.74 -28.38 20.51
N PRO A 80 -35.89 -28.80 19.96
CA PRO A 80 -36.87 -28.03 19.19
C PRO A 80 -37.55 -26.96 20.03
N GLU A 81 -37.82 -25.80 19.44
CA GLU A 81 -38.40 -24.65 20.17
C GLU A 81 -39.87 -24.90 20.56
N ASP A 82 -40.58 -25.65 19.74
CA ASP A 82 -42.01 -25.93 19.84
C ASP A 82 -42.35 -27.17 20.72
N ARG A 83 -41.38 -27.74 21.44
CA ARG A 83 -41.56 -28.90 22.34
C ARG A 83 -40.82 -28.69 23.65
N ASP A 84 -41.41 -29.27 24.73
CA ASP A 84 -40.78 -29.27 26.05
C ASP A 84 -39.55 -30.18 26.12
N GLU A 85 -39.60 -31.33 25.43
CA GLU A 85 -38.48 -32.27 25.33
C GLU A 85 -37.44 -31.76 24.30
N LYS A 86 -36.29 -31.36 24.80
CA LYS A 86 -35.18 -30.86 23.98
C LYS A 86 -34.30 -31.97 23.44
N THR A 87 -33.56 -31.68 22.38
CA THR A 87 -32.66 -32.63 21.74
C THR A 87 -31.62 -33.15 22.74
N ARG A 88 -31.41 -34.44 22.80
CA ARG A 88 -30.41 -35.06 23.67
C ARG A 88 -29.01 -34.60 23.32
N PRO A 89 -28.08 -34.50 24.30
CA PRO A 89 -26.73 -33.95 24.03
C PRO A 89 -25.96 -34.65 22.92
N GLU A 90 -26.08 -35.96 22.81
CA GLU A 90 -25.41 -36.76 21.76
C GLU A 90 -26.01 -36.50 20.38
N GLU A 91 -27.32 -36.42 20.26
CA GLU A 91 -28.04 -36.07 19.04
C GLU A 91 -27.76 -34.60 18.65
N ALA A 92 -27.74 -33.69 19.64
CA ALA A 92 -27.43 -32.31 19.44
C ALA A 92 -26.00 -32.10 18.88
N ARG A 93 -25.03 -32.92 19.33
CA ARG A 93 -23.68 -32.90 18.79
C ARG A 93 -23.63 -33.38 17.34
N ALA A 94 -24.28 -34.49 17.03
CA ALA A 94 -24.34 -35.01 15.66
C ALA A 94 -25.00 -34.02 14.70
N VAL A 95 -26.10 -33.37 15.11
CA VAL A 95 -26.73 -32.28 14.32
C VAL A 95 -25.82 -31.07 14.20
N ALA A 96 -25.12 -30.68 15.27
CA ALA A 96 -24.18 -29.54 15.23
C ALA A 96 -23.01 -29.78 14.26
N GLU A 97 -22.47 -30.99 14.21
CA GLU A 97 -21.44 -31.40 13.25
C GLU A 97 -21.96 -31.32 11.82
N TYR A 98 -23.14 -31.81 11.55
CA TYR A 98 -23.82 -31.68 10.25
C TYR A 98 -24.06 -30.22 9.89
N LEU A 99 -24.66 -29.41 10.78
CA LEU A 99 -24.94 -28.01 10.54
C LEU A 99 -23.65 -27.24 10.29
N HIS A 100 -22.59 -27.52 11.04
CA HIS A 100 -21.29 -26.87 10.83
C HIS A 100 -20.75 -27.18 9.41
N GLY A 101 -20.74 -28.43 9.01
CA GLY A 101 -20.31 -28.85 7.68
C GLY A 101 -21.22 -28.38 6.54
N ALA A 102 -22.52 -28.21 6.81
CA ALA A 102 -23.49 -27.77 5.81
C ALA A 102 -23.63 -26.26 5.68
N PHE A 103 -23.47 -25.46 6.79
CA PHE A 103 -23.86 -24.05 6.81
C PHE A 103 -22.87 -23.11 7.52
N TYR A 104 -22.09 -23.60 8.50
CA TYR A 104 -21.30 -22.72 9.39
C TYR A 104 -19.80 -22.80 9.18
N SER A 105 -19.27 -23.87 8.61
CA SER A 105 -17.83 -23.95 8.31
C SER A 105 -17.43 -22.92 7.24
N PRO A 106 -16.17 -22.49 7.18
CA PRO A 106 -15.69 -21.61 6.14
C PRO A 106 -15.98 -22.15 4.72
N GLU A 107 -15.82 -23.45 4.52
CA GLU A 107 -16.09 -24.14 3.25
C GLU A 107 -17.58 -24.15 2.91
N ALA A 108 -18.43 -24.40 3.91
CA ALA A 108 -19.88 -24.37 3.74
C ALA A 108 -20.37 -22.95 3.39
N ARG A 109 -19.85 -21.94 4.06
CA ARG A 109 -20.17 -20.54 3.77
C ARG A 109 -19.74 -20.14 2.38
N ALA A 110 -18.54 -20.53 1.97
CA ALA A 110 -18.04 -20.28 0.62
C ALA A 110 -18.86 -20.99 -0.45
N ARG A 111 -19.34 -22.20 -0.18
CA ARG A 111 -20.19 -22.97 -1.09
C ARG A 111 -21.61 -22.42 -1.20
N ASN A 112 -22.22 -22.05 -0.08
CA ASN A 112 -23.63 -21.63 -0.02
C ASN A 112 -23.82 -20.18 -0.43
N ASN A 113 -22.82 -19.33 -0.22
CA ASN A 113 -22.79 -17.95 -0.65
C ASN A 113 -21.41 -17.63 -1.23
N PRO A 114 -21.13 -18.10 -2.46
CA PRO A 114 -19.82 -17.87 -3.08
C PRO A 114 -19.58 -16.38 -3.22
N ALA A 115 -18.42 -15.94 -2.74
CA ALA A 115 -17.98 -14.57 -2.93
C ALA A 115 -17.90 -14.27 -4.43
N LYS A 116 -18.39 -13.10 -4.83
CA LYS A 116 -18.33 -12.61 -6.20
C LYS A 116 -17.45 -11.35 -6.26
N VAL A 117 -16.83 -11.12 -7.41
CA VAL A 117 -16.16 -9.86 -7.66
C VAL A 117 -17.19 -8.75 -7.58
N GLU A 118 -16.99 -7.82 -6.65
CA GLU A 118 -17.87 -6.68 -6.46
C GLU A 118 -17.67 -5.67 -7.58
N PHE A 119 -18.77 -5.15 -8.10
CA PHE A 119 -18.71 -4.03 -9.04
C PHE A 119 -18.22 -2.78 -8.33
N ALA A 120 -17.10 -2.25 -8.77
CA ALA A 120 -16.41 -1.16 -8.10
C ALA A 120 -16.01 -0.06 -9.08
N ARG A 121 -16.10 1.18 -8.63
CA ARG A 121 -15.47 2.32 -9.27
C ARG A 121 -13.98 2.34 -9.03
N LEU A 122 -13.25 3.16 -9.77
CA LEU A 122 -11.87 3.50 -9.42
C LEU A 122 -11.79 4.01 -7.98
N THR A 123 -10.81 3.54 -7.20
CA THR A 123 -10.45 4.19 -5.95
C THR A 123 -9.87 5.58 -6.21
N ASN A 124 -9.81 6.42 -5.20
CA ASN A 124 -9.23 7.75 -5.33
C ASN A 124 -7.80 7.73 -5.87
N ARG A 125 -7.00 6.77 -5.41
CA ARG A 125 -5.64 6.54 -5.91
C ARG A 125 -5.67 6.12 -7.37
N GLN A 126 -6.49 5.14 -7.74
CA GLN A 126 -6.61 4.65 -9.12
C GLN A 126 -7.08 5.74 -10.09
N TYR A 127 -7.98 6.62 -9.65
CA TYR A 127 -8.40 7.77 -10.44
C TYR A 127 -7.24 8.72 -10.74
N ARG A 128 -6.51 9.14 -9.70
CA ARG A 128 -5.39 10.08 -9.82
C ARG A 128 -4.23 9.51 -10.64
N GLU A 129 -3.83 8.26 -10.39
CA GLU A 129 -2.78 7.58 -11.16
C GLU A 129 -3.19 7.41 -12.63
N SER A 130 -4.45 7.03 -12.90
CA SER A 130 -4.97 6.91 -14.27
C SER A 130 -4.94 8.26 -15.01
N VAL A 131 -5.34 9.36 -14.37
CA VAL A 131 -5.30 10.69 -14.97
C VAL A 131 -3.85 11.13 -15.23
N ALA A 132 -2.94 10.93 -14.28
CA ALA A 132 -1.54 11.28 -14.45
C ALA A 132 -0.90 10.56 -15.65
N ASP A 133 -1.12 9.24 -15.76
CA ASP A 133 -0.59 8.44 -16.86
C ASP A 133 -1.30 8.72 -18.19
N LEU A 134 -2.59 9.06 -18.16
CA LEU A 134 -3.34 9.44 -19.35
C LEU A 134 -2.74 10.69 -20.01
N VAL A 135 -2.51 11.74 -19.22
CA VAL A 135 -1.89 12.98 -19.71
C VAL A 135 -0.42 12.76 -20.09
N ALA A 136 0.32 12.01 -19.28
CA ALA A 136 1.73 11.66 -19.53
C ALA A 136 1.92 10.90 -20.85
N GLY A 137 0.95 10.08 -21.25
CA GLY A 137 1.02 9.26 -22.44
C GLY A 137 1.09 10.03 -23.77
N PHE A 138 0.90 11.36 -23.77
CA PHE A 138 0.98 12.21 -24.96
C PHE A 138 2.30 12.96 -25.10
N ARG A 139 3.25 12.73 -24.20
CA ARG A 139 4.56 13.38 -24.26
C ARG A 139 5.69 12.45 -23.81
N THR A 140 6.92 12.78 -24.15
CA THR A 140 8.09 12.09 -23.60
C THR A 140 8.30 12.54 -22.16
N ILE A 141 8.21 11.60 -21.22
CA ILE A 141 8.42 11.86 -19.79
C ILE A 141 9.86 11.56 -19.42
N ARG A 142 10.52 12.54 -18.77
CA ARG A 142 11.78 12.32 -18.04
C ARG A 142 11.46 12.05 -16.59
N GLN A 143 12.02 10.99 -16.05
CA GLN A 143 12.07 10.72 -14.62
C GLN A 143 13.52 10.88 -14.16
N ALA A 144 13.73 11.59 -13.07
CA ALA A 144 15.03 11.59 -12.40
C ALA A 144 15.27 10.20 -11.81
N LYS A 145 16.52 9.69 -11.96
CA LYS A 145 16.77 8.28 -11.67
C LYS A 145 17.15 8.05 -10.21
N GLN A 146 18.00 8.85 -9.65
CA GLN A 146 18.56 8.59 -8.33
C GLN A 146 18.81 9.87 -7.56
N GLY A 147 18.65 9.80 -6.23
CA GLY A 147 18.94 10.91 -5.34
C GLY A 147 20.44 11.23 -5.25
N GLY A 148 20.74 12.42 -4.79
CA GLY A 148 22.11 12.89 -4.63
C GLY A 148 22.19 14.40 -4.43
N GLY A 149 21.08 15.05 -4.04
CA GLY A 149 21.00 16.50 -3.84
C GLY A 149 20.49 17.26 -5.05
N LEU A 150 20.69 18.59 -5.07
CA LEU A 150 20.24 19.49 -6.13
C LEU A 150 21.44 20.19 -6.78
N ALA A 151 21.35 20.44 -8.08
CA ALA A 151 22.31 21.30 -8.77
C ALA A 151 22.15 22.76 -8.28
N ALA A 152 23.20 23.34 -7.76
CA ALA A 152 23.23 24.68 -7.18
C ALA A 152 24.15 25.62 -7.98
N GLU A 153 23.62 26.77 -8.39
CA GLU A 153 24.37 27.85 -9.04
C GLU A 153 24.44 29.01 -8.06
N TYR A 154 25.67 29.50 -7.80
CA TYR A 154 25.96 30.59 -6.88
C TYR A 154 26.38 31.84 -7.64
N PHE A 155 25.86 33.01 -7.26
CA PHE A 155 26.06 34.28 -7.95
C PHE A 155 26.52 35.37 -6.97
N SER A 156 27.47 36.22 -7.40
CA SER A 156 27.99 37.36 -6.62
C SER A 156 27.12 38.62 -6.76
N SER A 157 25.82 38.46 -6.94
CA SER A 157 24.82 39.54 -7.00
C SER A 157 23.47 39.01 -6.51
N GLU A 158 22.54 39.88 -6.19
CA GLU A 158 21.16 39.55 -5.90
C GLU A 158 20.43 38.95 -7.11
N GLY A 159 20.93 39.18 -8.33
CA GLY A 159 20.38 38.66 -9.58
C GLY A 159 21.16 37.43 -10.09
N MET A 160 20.47 36.48 -10.65
CA MET A 160 21.03 35.20 -11.13
C MET A 160 21.48 35.25 -12.57
N ASN A 161 22.30 36.26 -12.92
CA ASN A 161 22.82 36.42 -14.27
C ASN A 161 24.00 35.49 -14.53
N LYS A 162 23.77 34.40 -15.25
CA LYS A 162 24.79 33.37 -15.55
C LYS A 162 26.04 33.88 -16.25
N LYS A 163 25.92 34.92 -17.09
CA LYS A 163 27.07 35.45 -17.88
C LYS A 163 27.93 36.41 -17.08
N LYS A 164 27.39 37.11 -16.10
CA LYS A 164 28.07 38.23 -15.43
C LYS A 164 28.40 37.98 -13.96
N ALA A 165 27.63 37.13 -13.27
CA ALA A 165 27.70 37.02 -11.83
C ALA A 165 27.82 35.56 -11.29
N LYS A 166 27.75 34.54 -12.15
CA LYS A 166 27.92 33.14 -11.70
C LYS A 166 29.37 32.89 -11.31
N VAL A 167 29.55 32.45 -10.05
CA VAL A 167 30.89 32.20 -9.46
C VAL A 167 31.15 30.70 -9.34
N LEU A 168 30.11 29.91 -8.95
CA LEU A 168 30.27 28.51 -8.62
C LEU A 168 29.05 27.71 -9.08
N GLU A 169 29.29 26.47 -9.44
CA GLU A 169 28.28 25.46 -9.66
C GLU A 169 28.71 24.16 -8.95
N ARG A 170 27.80 23.57 -8.14
CA ARG A 170 28.04 22.32 -7.42
C ARG A 170 26.75 21.61 -7.14
N THR A 171 26.81 20.41 -6.57
CA THR A 171 25.63 19.72 -6.01
C THR A 171 25.58 19.93 -4.51
N ASP A 172 24.46 20.45 -4.01
CA ASP A 172 24.19 20.57 -2.58
C ASP A 172 23.29 19.42 -2.14
N LEU A 173 23.71 18.66 -1.12
CA LEU A 173 23.02 17.46 -0.66
C LEU A 173 21.66 17.76 0.01
N ALA A 174 21.54 18.96 0.60
CA ALA A 174 20.31 19.44 1.24
C ALA A 174 20.32 20.98 1.23
N ILE A 175 19.16 21.60 1.41
CA ILE A 175 19.07 23.05 1.58
C ILE A 175 18.80 23.33 3.06
N ALA A 176 19.87 23.48 3.82
CA ALA A 176 19.86 23.86 5.23
C ALA A 176 21.15 24.61 5.55
N PHE A 177 21.21 25.88 5.16
CA PHE A 177 22.41 26.71 5.25
C PHE A 177 22.20 27.85 6.25
N ASP A 178 23.21 28.07 7.08
CA ASP A 178 23.39 29.28 7.87
C ASP A 178 24.74 29.87 7.54
N PHE A 179 24.71 30.95 6.76
CA PHE A 179 25.92 31.67 6.33
C PHE A 179 26.31 32.76 7.35
N GLY A 180 25.45 33.00 8.36
CA GLY A 180 25.64 34.10 9.31
C GLY A 180 25.82 35.45 8.59
N GLY A 181 26.84 36.24 8.99
CA GLY A 181 27.23 37.47 8.29
C GLY A 181 28.18 37.25 7.13
N GLY A 182 28.57 36.02 6.82
CA GLY A 182 29.56 35.67 5.82
C GLY A 182 29.01 35.50 4.39
N ALA A 183 29.89 35.11 3.49
CA ALA A 183 29.57 34.70 2.15
C ALA A 183 29.53 33.16 2.04
N PRO A 184 28.74 32.59 1.12
CA PRO A 184 28.66 31.14 0.95
C PRO A 184 29.95 30.51 0.42
N GLU A 185 30.80 31.28 -0.30
CA GLU A 185 32.02 30.77 -0.90
C GLU A 185 33.00 31.96 -1.23
N LYS A 186 34.30 31.62 -1.42
CA LYS A 186 35.30 32.55 -1.85
C LYS A 186 34.95 33.17 -3.22
N GLY A 187 35.08 34.50 -3.34
CA GLY A 187 34.72 35.23 -4.56
C GLY A 187 33.28 35.74 -4.59
N ILE A 188 32.53 35.50 -3.55
CA ILE A 188 31.17 36.04 -3.35
C ILE A 188 31.22 37.07 -2.21
N THR A 189 30.58 38.21 -2.40
CA THR A 189 30.56 39.27 -1.38
C THR A 189 29.52 38.91 -0.31
N PRO A 190 29.82 39.15 0.98
CA PRO A 190 28.84 38.86 2.05
C PRO A 190 27.62 39.79 2.03
N ASP A 191 27.69 40.94 1.40
CA ASP A 191 26.61 41.95 1.37
C ASP A 191 25.48 41.61 0.42
N GLN A 192 25.79 40.91 -0.69
CA GLN A 192 24.78 40.51 -1.68
C GLN A 192 25.22 39.26 -2.44
N PHE A 193 24.34 38.29 -2.52
CA PHE A 193 24.49 37.09 -3.33
C PHE A 193 23.17 36.41 -3.59
N SER A 194 23.15 35.52 -4.55
CA SER A 194 21.99 34.67 -4.81
C SER A 194 22.40 33.23 -5.13
N ILE A 195 21.48 32.30 -4.90
CA ILE A 195 21.67 30.88 -5.15
C ILE A 195 20.42 30.34 -5.84
N ALA A 196 20.61 29.56 -6.90
CA ALA A 196 19.51 28.83 -7.55
C ALA A 196 19.75 27.32 -7.42
N TRP A 197 18.92 26.63 -6.68
CA TRP A 197 18.89 25.17 -6.64
C TRP A 197 17.88 24.64 -7.65
N ASN A 198 18.33 23.74 -8.53
CA ASN A 198 17.51 23.11 -9.55
C ASN A 198 17.65 21.59 -9.52
N GLY A 199 16.56 20.91 -9.84
CA GLY A 199 16.56 19.47 -9.93
C GLY A 199 15.17 18.88 -9.80
N SER A 200 15.06 17.78 -9.06
CA SER A 200 13.79 17.10 -8.83
C SER A 200 13.68 16.56 -7.40
N LEU A 201 12.45 16.49 -6.93
CA LEU A 201 12.06 15.72 -5.75
C LEU A 201 11.66 14.31 -6.16
N LEU A 202 12.21 13.30 -5.51
CA LEU A 202 11.83 11.90 -5.66
C LEU A 202 10.81 11.56 -4.58
N VAL A 203 9.61 11.12 -5.00
CA VAL A 203 8.49 10.86 -4.11
C VAL A 203 8.22 9.35 -4.07
N HIS A 204 8.25 8.75 -2.88
CA HIS A 204 7.98 7.33 -2.68
C HIS A 204 6.50 7.07 -2.37
N ASP A 205 5.90 7.90 -1.54
CA ASP A 205 4.55 7.72 -1.02
C ASP A 205 3.54 8.58 -1.77
N THR A 206 2.34 8.06 -1.98
CA THR A 206 1.20 8.85 -2.48
C THR A 206 0.47 9.49 -1.31
N GLY A 207 0.28 10.81 -1.36
CA GLY A 207 -0.44 11.53 -0.32
C GLY A 207 -0.17 13.02 -0.30
N SER A 208 -0.58 13.67 0.79
CA SER A 208 -0.37 15.11 1.01
C SER A 208 1.02 15.36 1.57
N TYR A 209 1.75 16.23 0.92
CA TYR A 209 3.09 16.70 1.32
C TYR A 209 3.01 18.16 1.70
N GLN A 210 3.58 18.52 2.83
CA GLN A 210 3.75 19.92 3.21
C GLN A 210 5.20 20.32 2.99
N PHE A 211 5.41 21.50 2.42
CA PHE A 211 6.73 22.13 2.24
C PHE A 211 6.82 23.38 3.09
N ARG A 212 8.02 23.67 3.58
CA ARG A 212 8.30 24.84 4.38
C ARG A 212 9.65 25.43 4.00
N VAL A 213 9.68 26.73 3.73
CA VAL A 213 10.89 27.52 3.56
C VAL A 213 11.03 28.48 4.73
N THR A 214 12.17 28.43 5.42
CA THR A 214 12.48 29.32 6.53
C THR A 214 13.71 30.16 6.18
N THR A 215 13.61 31.49 6.19
CA THR A 215 14.70 32.41 5.83
C THR A 215 14.44 33.83 6.34
N PRO A 216 15.48 34.61 6.73
CA PRO A 216 15.40 36.06 6.89
C PRO A 216 15.53 36.84 5.55
N ASN A 217 15.85 36.16 4.44
CA ASN A 217 16.17 36.74 3.16
C ASN A 217 15.09 36.47 2.11
N GLY A 218 15.31 36.81 0.86
CA GLY A 218 14.38 36.53 -0.21
C GLY A 218 14.47 35.06 -0.67
N ALA A 219 13.35 34.36 -0.79
CA ALA A 219 13.29 33.03 -1.32
C ALA A 219 11.99 32.76 -2.10
N ARG A 220 12.05 31.90 -3.12
CA ARG A 220 10.90 31.50 -3.91
C ARG A 220 11.03 30.03 -4.33
N LEU A 221 10.07 29.21 -3.93
CA LEU A 221 10.00 27.79 -4.28
C LEU A 221 9.06 27.58 -5.46
N TYR A 222 9.58 27.03 -6.55
CA TYR A 222 8.81 26.53 -7.68
C TYR A 222 8.77 25.02 -7.62
N PHE A 223 7.59 24.46 -7.80
CA PHE A 223 7.39 23.01 -7.68
C PHE A 223 6.45 22.50 -8.75
N ASN A 224 6.82 21.38 -9.40
CA ASN A 224 6.03 20.70 -10.43
C ASN A 224 5.58 21.64 -11.56
N THR A 225 6.48 22.50 -12.04
CA THR A 225 6.25 23.46 -13.11
C THR A 225 7.16 23.23 -14.32
N ASP A 226 6.71 23.58 -15.52
CA ASP A 226 7.51 23.53 -16.75
C ASP A 226 8.41 24.80 -16.94
N LEU A 227 8.54 25.65 -15.91
CA LEU A 227 9.42 26.81 -15.98
C LEU A 227 10.83 26.38 -16.39
N ALA A 228 11.32 26.93 -17.49
CA ALA A 228 12.61 26.55 -18.05
C ALA A 228 13.73 26.87 -17.04
N ALA A 229 14.68 25.94 -16.91
CA ALA A 229 15.88 26.12 -16.07
C ALA A 229 16.79 27.33 -16.48
N GLY A 230 16.42 28.05 -17.53
CA GLY A 230 17.18 29.19 -18.08
C GLY A 230 16.54 30.55 -17.88
N ASP A 231 15.36 30.66 -17.32
CA ASP A 231 14.74 31.95 -17.04
C ASP A 231 15.22 32.49 -15.69
N ASN A 232 16.46 32.94 -15.68
CA ASN A 232 17.16 33.51 -14.52
C ASN A 232 16.98 35.04 -14.42
N ASN A 233 15.98 35.61 -15.09
CA ASN A 233 15.69 37.02 -14.95
C ASN A 233 14.97 37.32 -13.64
N THR A 234 15.73 37.49 -12.57
CA THR A 234 15.22 37.77 -11.21
C THR A 234 14.61 39.18 -11.09
N ARG A 235 14.86 40.07 -12.06
CA ARG A 235 14.25 41.41 -12.12
C ARG A 235 12.84 41.36 -12.73
N ASP A 236 12.47 40.26 -13.37
CA ASP A 236 11.12 40.04 -13.87
C ASP A 236 10.24 39.53 -12.71
N ASP A 237 9.73 40.46 -11.93
CA ASP A 237 8.73 40.23 -10.88
C ASP A 237 7.30 40.21 -11.47
N SER A 238 7.17 39.61 -12.66
CA SER A 238 5.89 39.50 -13.35
C SER A 238 4.92 38.66 -12.53
N ASP A 239 3.64 39.01 -12.59
CA ASP A 239 2.53 38.25 -11.94
C ASP A 239 2.57 36.77 -12.36
N ALA A 240 3.05 36.45 -13.57
CA ALA A 240 3.19 35.08 -14.05
C ALA A 240 4.22 34.27 -13.21
N LYS A 241 5.32 34.87 -12.76
CA LYS A 241 6.29 34.18 -11.88
C LYS A 241 5.81 34.05 -10.45
N ARG A 242 5.09 35.05 -9.93
CA ARG A 242 4.45 34.96 -8.62
C ARG A 242 3.39 33.85 -8.60
N GLN A 243 2.53 33.80 -9.60
CA GLN A 243 1.49 32.80 -9.73
C GLN A 243 2.02 31.38 -9.94
N ALA A 244 3.23 31.21 -10.50
CA ALA A 244 3.85 29.91 -10.72
C ALA A 244 4.62 29.37 -9.50
N SER A 245 4.90 30.21 -8.48
CA SER A 245 5.59 29.77 -7.26
C SER A 245 4.65 29.08 -6.30
N LEU A 246 5.15 28.01 -5.66
CA LEU A 246 4.45 27.30 -4.59
C LEU A 246 4.54 28.09 -3.27
N ILE A 247 5.72 28.65 -2.98
CA ILE A 247 5.99 29.52 -1.81
C ILE A 247 6.70 30.76 -2.31
N ASP A 248 6.19 31.93 -1.95
CA ASP A 248 6.76 33.22 -2.30
C ASP A 248 7.14 34.05 -1.06
N LEU A 249 8.43 34.14 -0.79
CA LEU A 249 9.04 35.00 0.22
C LEU A 249 10.03 35.98 -0.45
N TRP A 250 9.80 36.40 -1.71
CA TRP A 250 10.72 37.15 -2.56
C TRP A 250 10.82 38.64 -2.19
N VAL A 251 10.97 38.91 -0.89
CA VAL A 251 11.14 40.29 -0.34
C VAL A 251 12.19 40.25 0.75
N SER A 252 13.03 41.26 0.82
CA SER A 252 13.89 41.47 1.99
C SER A 252 13.05 41.76 3.24
N SER A 253 13.39 41.09 4.34
CA SER A 253 12.63 41.19 5.61
C SER A 253 13.27 42.09 6.64
N GLY A 254 14.37 42.77 6.28
CA GLY A 254 15.17 43.54 7.24
C GLY A 254 15.87 42.66 8.29
N GLY A 255 16.08 41.39 8.01
CA GLY A 255 16.73 40.42 8.91
C GLY A 255 15.81 39.62 9.80
N THR A 256 14.49 39.81 9.70
CA THR A 256 13.50 38.99 10.45
C THR A 256 13.32 37.64 9.79
N VAL A 257 13.52 36.55 10.53
CA VAL A 257 13.27 35.19 10.04
C VAL A 257 11.78 35.01 9.76
N ARG A 258 11.46 34.55 8.57
CA ARG A 258 10.10 34.27 8.10
C ARG A 258 9.97 32.82 7.71
N GLU A 259 8.75 32.34 7.74
CA GLU A 259 8.38 31.01 7.30
C GLU A 259 7.23 31.10 6.28
N GLY A 260 7.39 30.41 5.17
CA GLY A 260 6.33 30.17 4.19
C GLY A 260 6.09 28.68 4.07
N SER A 261 4.82 28.26 4.04
CA SER A 261 4.45 26.85 3.90
C SER A 261 3.38 26.67 2.85
N ALA A 262 3.36 25.48 2.24
CA ALA A 262 2.35 25.08 1.27
C ALA A 262 2.14 23.57 1.32
N GLU A 263 0.93 23.13 0.96
CA GLU A 263 0.56 21.74 0.89
C GLU A 263 0.22 21.34 -0.55
N VAL A 264 0.72 20.19 -0.99
CA VAL A 264 0.44 19.62 -2.32
C VAL A 264 0.20 18.11 -2.21
N PHE A 265 -0.73 17.60 -3.01
CA PHE A 265 -0.92 16.15 -3.15
C PHE A 265 0.05 15.62 -4.20
N LEU A 266 0.79 14.55 -3.90
CA LEU A 266 1.75 13.92 -4.80
C LEU A 266 1.46 12.43 -4.97
N LEU A 267 1.83 11.90 -6.14
CA LEU A 267 1.75 10.48 -6.47
C LEU A 267 3.12 9.85 -6.26
N GLY A 268 3.16 8.77 -5.52
CA GLY A 268 4.38 8.04 -5.19
C GLY A 268 5.01 7.35 -6.40
N GLY A 269 6.30 7.06 -6.30
CA GLY A 269 7.09 6.47 -7.37
C GLY A 269 7.40 7.42 -8.52
N ARG A 270 7.19 8.72 -8.37
CA ARG A 270 7.44 9.74 -9.41
C ARG A 270 8.45 10.76 -8.95
N SER A 271 9.05 11.45 -9.92
CA SER A 271 9.90 12.60 -9.66
C SER A 271 9.24 13.89 -10.15
N TYR A 272 9.40 14.95 -9.39
CA TYR A 272 8.75 16.25 -9.62
C TYR A 272 9.81 17.32 -9.76
N PRO A 273 9.79 18.16 -10.80
CA PRO A 273 10.75 19.26 -10.93
C PRO A 273 10.60 20.23 -9.75
N LEU A 274 11.74 20.58 -9.17
CA LEU A 274 11.87 21.49 -8.05
C LEU A 274 12.92 22.53 -8.35
N ARG A 275 12.65 23.79 -8.00
CA ARG A 275 13.60 24.89 -8.01
C ARG A 275 13.38 25.77 -6.82
N LEU A 276 14.44 26.09 -6.08
CA LEU A 276 14.45 27.14 -5.06
C LEU A 276 15.40 28.24 -5.48
N ASP A 277 14.86 29.45 -5.60
CA ASP A 277 15.66 30.68 -5.80
C ASP A 277 15.76 31.37 -4.45
N TYR A 278 16.97 31.85 -4.15
CA TYR A 278 17.30 32.53 -2.91
C TYR A 278 18.20 33.73 -3.17
N PHE A 279 17.98 34.85 -2.46
CA PHE A 279 18.91 36.00 -2.49
C PHE A 279 19.05 36.66 -1.13
N LYS A 280 20.25 37.18 -0.87
CA LYS A 280 20.58 38.13 0.20
C LYS A 280 20.89 39.50 -0.42
N PHE A 281 20.34 40.55 0.16
CA PHE A 281 20.64 41.93 -0.28
C PHE A 281 20.70 42.86 0.93
N LYS A 282 21.93 43.18 1.38
CA LYS A 282 22.23 44.11 2.49
C LYS A 282 21.74 43.73 3.88
N GLU A 283 21.11 42.52 4.09
CA GLU A 283 20.83 42.07 5.43
C GLU A 283 22.08 41.65 6.17
N LYS A 284 22.05 41.72 7.52
CA LYS A 284 23.19 41.36 8.38
C LYS A 284 23.53 39.90 8.32
N THR A 285 22.52 39.04 8.25
CA THR A 285 22.64 37.58 8.28
C THR A 285 21.99 36.95 7.06
N ALA A 286 22.44 35.74 6.73
CA ALA A 286 21.88 34.95 5.64
C ALA A 286 21.70 33.51 6.09
N SER A 287 20.50 33.00 5.91
CA SER A 287 20.18 31.56 6.12
C SER A 287 18.99 31.13 5.28
N VAL A 288 18.94 29.85 4.92
CA VAL A 288 17.82 29.27 4.22
C VAL A 288 17.68 27.79 4.59
N LYS A 289 16.45 27.37 4.85
CA LYS A 289 16.12 25.97 5.14
C LYS A 289 14.89 25.57 4.35
N LEU A 290 14.97 24.43 3.63
CA LEU A 290 13.86 23.80 2.95
C LEU A 290 13.54 22.47 3.65
N GLU A 291 12.34 22.40 4.17
CA GLU A 291 11.82 21.23 4.89
C GLU A 291 10.57 20.69 4.20
N TRP A 292 10.29 19.45 4.45
CA TRP A 292 9.05 18.80 4.11
C TRP A 292 8.46 18.00 5.27
N LYS A 293 7.16 17.76 5.20
CA LYS A 293 6.45 16.75 5.97
C LYS A 293 5.78 15.80 4.98
N GLN A 294 6.21 14.55 4.99
CA GLN A 294 5.63 13.48 4.15
C GLN A 294 4.31 12.99 4.74
N PRO A 295 3.46 12.26 3.98
CA PRO A 295 2.30 11.56 4.54
C PRO A 295 2.70 10.72 5.74
N HIS A 296 1.99 10.83 6.85
CA HIS A 296 2.25 10.13 8.10
C HIS A 296 3.66 10.35 8.69
N GLY A 297 4.32 11.46 8.34
CA GLY A 297 5.66 11.83 8.80
C GLY A 297 5.68 13.07 9.67
N VAL A 298 6.88 13.49 10.02
CA VAL A 298 7.17 14.72 10.77
C VAL A 298 7.98 15.69 9.93
N TRP A 299 8.13 16.94 10.38
CA TRP A 299 8.96 17.93 9.71
C TRP A 299 10.43 17.52 9.73
N GLN A 300 11.09 17.58 8.58
CA GLN A 300 12.50 17.32 8.42
C GLN A 300 13.07 18.06 7.21
N VAL A 301 14.36 18.35 7.22
CA VAL A 301 15.08 18.81 6.03
C VAL A 301 14.96 17.72 4.96
N ILE A 302 14.70 18.12 3.71
CA ILE A 302 14.59 17.15 2.62
C ILE A 302 15.95 16.45 2.45
N PRO A 303 16.03 15.12 2.63
CA PRO A 303 17.29 14.39 2.59
C PRO A 303 17.82 14.22 1.14
N ALA A 304 19.13 14.04 1.02
CA ALA A 304 19.82 13.97 -0.28
C ALA A 304 19.27 12.87 -1.19
N ASP A 305 18.86 11.72 -0.64
CA ASP A 305 18.34 10.59 -1.41
C ASP A 305 16.92 10.83 -1.97
N ALA A 306 16.22 11.84 -1.45
CA ALA A 306 14.94 12.32 -1.98
C ALA A 306 15.10 13.47 -3.00
N LEU A 307 16.31 13.99 -3.20
CA LEU A 307 16.63 15.09 -4.13
C LEU A 307 17.50 14.55 -5.28
N SER A 308 17.27 15.02 -6.49
CA SER A 308 18.09 14.69 -7.67
C SER A 308 18.52 15.96 -8.40
N PRO A 309 19.78 16.07 -8.86
CA PRO A 309 20.22 17.17 -9.71
C PRO A 309 19.63 17.10 -11.13
N GLU A 310 19.07 15.96 -11.53
CA GLU A 310 18.40 15.79 -12.82
C GLU A 310 17.01 16.41 -12.79
N ARG A 311 16.67 17.21 -13.80
CA ARG A 311 15.33 17.79 -13.92
C ARG A 311 14.36 16.82 -14.59
N SER A 312 13.32 16.44 -13.87
CA SER A 312 12.21 15.63 -14.37
C SER A 312 11.20 16.47 -15.17
N SER A 313 10.29 15.78 -15.86
CA SER A 313 9.10 16.39 -16.44
C SER A 313 8.05 16.64 -15.37
N MET A 314 7.26 17.69 -15.54
CA MET A 314 6.09 17.96 -14.71
C MET A 314 5.08 16.80 -14.82
N THR A 315 4.45 16.44 -13.72
CA THR A 315 3.41 15.42 -13.62
C THR A 315 2.03 16.08 -13.44
N ALA A 316 1.04 15.65 -14.22
CA ALA A 316 -0.35 16.06 -14.00
C ALA A 316 -0.89 15.39 -12.73
N VAL A 317 -1.15 16.16 -11.71
CA VAL A 317 -1.68 15.67 -10.43
C VAL A 317 -3.03 16.33 -10.17
N VAL A 318 -4.04 15.54 -9.89
CA VAL A 318 -5.37 16.04 -9.52
C VAL A 318 -5.33 16.55 -8.08
N ALA A 319 -5.50 17.86 -7.91
CA ALA A 319 -5.50 18.52 -6.60
C ALA A 319 -6.85 18.42 -5.88
N THR A 320 -7.94 18.22 -6.63
CA THR A 320 -9.29 18.08 -6.06
C THR A 320 -9.32 17.03 -4.94
N GLN A 321 -9.87 17.42 -3.79
CA GLN A 321 -10.06 16.51 -2.65
C GLN A 321 -11.22 15.55 -2.90
N PHE A 322 -11.00 14.27 -2.60
CA PHE A 322 -12.00 13.20 -2.68
C PHE A 322 -12.42 12.77 -1.27
N PRO A 323 -13.68 12.37 -1.06
CA PRO A 323 -14.04 11.66 0.16
C PRO A 323 -13.26 10.34 0.25
N ALA A 324 -12.97 9.88 1.48
CA ALA A 324 -12.25 8.64 1.68
C ALA A 324 -12.93 7.45 1.01
N ASP A 325 -12.15 6.52 0.49
CA ASP A 325 -12.63 5.25 0.00
C ASP A 325 -13.11 4.35 1.15
N ASP A 326 -14.02 3.43 0.86
CA ASP A 326 -14.47 2.44 1.85
C ASP A 326 -13.32 1.50 2.25
N SER A 327 -12.98 1.49 3.53
CA SER A 327 -11.96 0.62 4.13
C SER A 327 -12.53 -0.28 5.24
N SER A 328 -13.85 -0.43 5.32
CA SER A 328 -14.54 -1.14 6.41
C SER A 328 -14.16 -2.62 6.56
N VAL A 329 -13.60 -3.22 5.51
CA VAL A 329 -13.14 -4.62 5.50
C VAL A 329 -11.61 -4.77 5.59
N GLY A 330 -10.91 -3.71 5.99
CA GLY A 330 -9.45 -3.72 6.21
C GLY A 330 -8.61 -3.39 4.97
N TYR A 331 -9.23 -3.02 3.85
CA TYR A 331 -8.55 -2.50 2.66
C TYR A 331 -9.47 -1.56 1.87
N GLU A 332 -8.88 -0.63 1.13
CA GLU A 332 -9.62 0.36 0.36
C GLU A 332 -10.33 -0.27 -0.84
N ARG A 333 -11.61 0.11 -1.05
CA ARG A 333 -12.46 -0.38 -2.13
C ARG A 333 -13.25 0.76 -2.76
N GLY A 334 -13.53 0.63 -4.06
CA GLY A 334 -14.42 1.53 -4.81
C GLY A 334 -15.90 1.11 -4.80
N THR A 335 -16.36 0.40 -3.79
CA THR A 335 -17.73 -0.13 -3.72
C THR A 335 -18.76 0.90 -3.26
N SER A 336 -18.34 1.92 -2.53
CA SER A 336 -19.21 3.01 -2.10
C SER A 336 -19.36 4.07 -3.18
N ILE A 337 -20.61 4.49 -3.44
CA ILE A 337 -20.94 5.61 -4.32
C ILE A 337 -21.66 6.64 -3.48
N SER A 338 -21.13 7.87 -3.47
CA SER A 338 -21.72 8.99 -2.75
C SER A 338 -21.86 10.22 -3.64
N LYS A 339 -22.77 11.12 -3.30
CA LYS A 339 -22.89 12.43 -3.94
C LYS A 339 -21.58 13.21 -3.89
N ALA A 340 -20.90 13.19 -2.73
CA ALA A 340 -19.62 13.87 -2.55
C ALA A 340 -18.52 13.32 -3.48
N TRP A 341 -18.49 12.01 -3.71
CA TRP A 341 -17.53 11.42 -4.66
C TRP A 341 -17.85 11.82 -6.11
N HIS A 342 -19.13 11.83 -6.47
CA HIS A 342 -19.57 12.27 -7.81
C HIS A 342 -19.21 13.74 -8.06
N GLU A 343 -19.45 14.61 -7.09
CA GLU A 343 -19.07 16.03 -7.18
C GLU A 343 -17.55 16.20 -7.30
N ALA A 344 -16.77 15.43 -6.52
CA ALA A 344 -15.31 15.45 -6.58
C ALA A 344 -14.78 15.00 -7.96
N THR A 345 -15.32 13.91 -8.53
CA THR A 345 -14.93 13.47 -9.87
C THR A 345 -15.26 14.49 -10.95
N THR A 346 -16.40 15.18 -10.82
CA THR A 346 -16.78 16.26 -11.76
C THR A 346 -15.81 17.45 -11.63
N LYS A 347 -15.50 17.89 -10.41
CA LYS A 347 -14.51 18.96 -10.17
C LYS A 347 -13.12 18.58 -10.71
N ALA A 348 -12.68 17.36 -10.43
CA ALA A 348 -11.41 16.85 -10.94
C ALA A 348 -11.38 16.81 -12.47
N ALA A 349 -12.47 16.40 -13.12
CA ALA A 349 -12.56 16.42 -14.57
C ALA A 349 -12.47 17.84 -15.15
N VAL A 350 -13.08 18.85 -14.49
CA VAL A 350 -12.97 20.27 -14.89
C VAL A 350 -11.54 20.76 -14.72
N GLU A 351 -10.88 20.45 -13.61
CA GLU A 351 -9.48 20.77 -13.33
C GLU A 351 -8.57 20.20 -14.43
N VAL A 352 -8.67 18.89 -14.69
CA VAL A 352 -7.86 18.21 -15.72
C VAL A 352 -8.15 18.73 -17.13
N ALA A 353 -9.39 19.01 -17.47
CA ALA A 353 -9.73 19.56 -18.78
C ALA A 353 -9.14 20.98 -18.98
N GLY A 354 -9.10 21.79 -17.92
CA GLY A 354 -8.42 23.08 -17.93
C GLY A 354 -6.92 22.94 -18.13
N ASP A 355 -6.30 22.03 -17.39
CA ASP A 355 -4.86 21.73 -17.48
C ASP A 355 -4.46 21.18 -18.87
N VAL A 356 -5.23 20.26 -19.44
CA VAL A 356 -5.02 19.75 -20.81
C VAL A 356 -5.10 20.87 -21.84
N VAL A 357 -6.11 21.76 -21.75
CA VAL A 357 -6.27 22.86 -22.67
C VAL A 357 -5.11 23.86 -22.59
N SER A 358 -4.63 24.18 -21.38
CA SER A 358 -3.49 25.10 -21.20
C SER A 358 -2.20 24.58 -21.83
N ARG A 359 -2.08 23.28 -22.03
CA ARG A 359 -0.88 22.59 -22.54
C ARG A 359 -1.09 21.91 -23.91
N LEU A 360 -2.15 22.25 -24.64
CA LEU A 360 -2.49 21.58 -25.89
C LEU A 360 -1.34 21.56 -26.92
N SER A 361 -0.64 22.66 -27.11
CA SER A 361 0.47 22.70 -28.06
C SER A 361 1.60 21.72 -27.67
N LEU A 362 1.87 21.57 -26.38
CA LEU A 362 2.84 20.59 -25.88
C LEU A 362 2.37 19.15 -26.06
N LEU A 363 1.09 18.86 -25.73
CA LEU A 363 0.52 17.51 -25.78
C LEU A 363 0.29 17.02 -27.21
N THR A 364 -0.06 17.93 -28.13
CA THR A 364 -0.39 17.59 -29.52
C THR A 364 0.74 17.87 -30.51
N LYS A 365 1.79 18.56 -30.07
CA LYS A 365 2.88 19.07 -30.94
C LYS A 365 2.34 19.92 -32.10
N SER A 366 1.20 20.59 -31.90
CA SER A 366 0.51 21.42 -32.90
C SER A 366 0.41 22.85 -32.39
N ASP A 367 0.96 23.78 -33.13
CA ASP A 367 0.85 25.21 -32.89
C ASP A 367 -0.59 25.72 -33.07
N SER A 368 -0.96 26.80 -32.38
CA SER A 368 -2.26 27.46 -32.52
C SER A 368 -2.55 27.96 -33.93
N LYS A 369 -1.53 28.20 -34.72
CA LYS A 369 -1.62 28.69 -36.12
C LYS A 369 -1.60 27.57 -37.17
N SER A 370 -1.45 26.30 -36.77
CA SER A 370 -1.38 25.18 -37.72
C SER A 370 -2.68 25.00 -38.48
N THR A 371 -2.61 24.87 -39.79
CA THR A 371 -3.77 24.73 -40.67
C THR A 371 -4.56 23.44 -40.43
N ASN A 372 -3.90 22.39 -39.99
CA ASN A 372 -4.51 21.09 -39.66
C ASN A 372 -4.85 20.93 -38.16
N ARG A 373 -4.79 22.01 -37.37
CA ARG A 373 -4.96 21.96 -35.90
C ARG A 373 -6.24 21.23 -35.47
N VAL A 374 -7.39 21.54 -36.11
CA VAL A 374 -8.68 20.91 -35.78
C VAL A 374 -8.62 19.39 -35.94
N ALA A 375 -8.03 18.92 -37.03
CA ALA A 375 -7.87 17.48 -37.26
C ALA A 375 -6.98 16.82 -36.20
N VAL A 376 -5.84 17.47 -35.88
CA VAL A 376 -4.92 16.99 -34.83
C VAL A 376 -5.61 16.92 -33.46
N LEU A 377 -6.40 17.93 -33.11
CA LEU A 377 -7.15 17.98 -31.86
C LEU A 377 -8.24 16.92 -31.75
N ARG A 378 -8.93 16.62 -32.89
CA ARG A 378 -9.88 15.48 -32.93
C ARG A 378 -9.20 14.15 -32.69
N GLU A 379 -8.06 13.87 -33.32
CA GLU A 379 -7.30 12.64 -33.11
C GLU A 379 -6.72 12.56 -31.69
N PHE A 380 -6.31 13.70 -31.13
CA PHE A 380 -5.92 13.76 -29.73
C PHE A 380 -7.09 13.35 -28.82
N CYS A 381 -8.29 13.91 -29.00
CA CYS A 381 -9.46 13.56 -28.20
C CYS A 381 -9.87 12.09 -28.37
N ALA A 382 -9.79 11.54 -29.59
CA ALA A 382 -10.07 10.12 -29.85
C ALA A 382 -9.06 9.23 -29.10
N SER A 383 -7.76 9.50 -29.26
CA SER A 383 -6.72 8.76 -28.55
C SER A 383 -6.80 8.91 -27.04
N PHE A 384 -7.19 10.08 -26.53
CA PHE A 384 -7.41 10.32 -25.11
C PHE A 384 -8.55 9.45 -24.58
N ALA A 385 -9.67 9.38 -25.31
CA ALA A 385 -10.81 8.55 -24.93
C ALA A 385 -10.48 7.04 -24.99
N GLU A 386 -9.80 6.56 -26.04
CA GLU A 386 -9.38 5.15 -26.15
C GLU A 386 -8.49 4.71 -25.01
N ARG A 387 -7.52 5.54 -24.65
CA ARG A 387 -6.64 5.27 -23.49
C ARG A 387 -7.40 5.26 -22.19
N ALA A 388 -8.26 6.26 -21.97
CA ALA A 388 -9.09 6.37 -20.76
C ALA A 388 -10.05 5.18 -20.61
N PHE A 389 -10.69 4.75 -21.69
CA PHE A 389 -11.61 3.62 -21.70
C PHE A 389 -10.93 2.26 -21.81
N ARG A 390 -9.60 2.25 -21.96
CA ARG A 390 -8.77 1.03 -22.03
C ARG A 390 -9.10 0.12 -23.20
N ARG A 391 -9.72 0.69 -24.26
CA ARG A 391 -10.14 -0.04 -25.48
C ARG A 391 -10.36 0.90 -26.66
N PRO A 392 -10.31 0.40 -27.90
CA PRO A 392 -10.66 1.18 -29.06
C PRO A 392 -12.09 1.75 -29.00
N LEU A 393 -12.29 2.92 -29.59
CA LEU A 393 -13.63 3.51 -29.73
C LEU A 393 -14.39 2.87 -30.87
N SER A 394 -15.69 2.57 -30.66
CA SER A 394 -16.60 2.34 -31.80
C SER A 394 -16.86 3.65 -32.55
N PRO A 395 -17.22 3.58 -33.84
CA PRO A 395 -17.58 4.77 -34.64
C PRO A 395 -18.64 5.64 -33.95
N GLU A 396 -19.68 5.02 -33.37
CA GLU A 396 -20.77 5.69 -32.68
C GLU A 396 -20.29 6.43 -31.44
N LEU A 397 -19.42 5.79 -30.67
CA LEU A 397 -18.86 6.37 -29.46
C LEU A 397 -17.90 7.51 -29.79
N ARG A 398 -17.08 7.37 -30.85
CA ARG A 398 -16.24 8.45 -31.36
C ARG A 398 -17.09 9.65 -31.80
N ALA A 399 -18.16 9.41 -32.57
CA ALA A 399 -19.08 10.46 -32.98
C ALA A 399 -19.68 11.19 -31.78
N ALA A 400 -20.14 10.45 -30.75
CA ALA A 400 -20.80 11.02 -29.58
C ALA A 400 -19.85 11.83 -28.68
N ILE A 401 -18.61 11.36 -28.44
CA ILE A 401 -17.71 11.97 -27.48
C ILE A 401 -16.76 13.00 -28.13
N VAL A 402 -16.36 12.77 -29.38
CA VAL A 402 -15.35 13.59 -30.05
C VAL A 402 -15.99 14.45 -31.14
N ASP A 403 -16.54 13.83 -32.20
CA ASP A 403 -16.88 14.56 -33.41
C ASP A 403 -18.02 15.56 -33.18
N SER A 404 -19.00 15.23 -32.33
CA SER A 404 -20.11 16.13 -31.95
C SER A 404 -19.65 17.39 -31.19
N GLN A 405 -18.42 17.44 -30.69
CA GLN A 405 -17.89 18.61 -29.98
C GLN A 405 -17.26 19.64 -30.95
N PHE A 406 -16.75 19.18 -32.11
CA PHE A 406 -16.07 20.00 -33.10
C PHE A 406 -17.05 20.51 -34.16
N VAL A 407 -18.04 21.28 -33.76
CA VAL A 407 -19.06 21.86 -34.68
C VAL A 407 -18.72 23.30 -35.02
N VAL A 408 -19.31 23.80 -36.10
CA VAL A 408 -19.12 25.18 -36.55
C VAL A 408 -19.51 26.17 -35.44
N GLY A 409 -18.66 27.18 -35.21
CA GLY A 409 -18.89 28.19 -34.18
C GLY A 409 -18.36 27.85 -32.79
N VAL A 410 -17.85 26.64 -32.57
CA VAL A 410 -17.18 26.24 -31.31
C VAL A 410 -15.68 26.34 -31.50
N ALA A 411 -14.99 27.06 -30.58
CA ALA A 411 -13.54 27.14 -30.59
C ALA A 411 -12.95 25.72 -30.35
N PRO A 412 -11.89 25.32 -31.08
CA PRO A 412 -11.30 23.98 -30.98
C PRO A 412 -10.87 23.60 -29.54
N GLU A 413 -10.36 24.55 -28.78
CA GLU A 413 -9.97 24.40 -27.36
C GLU A 413 -11.19 24.06 -26.47
N THR A 414 -12.36 24.71 -26.77
CA THR A 414 -13.62 24.41 -26.08
C THR A 414 -14.12 23.01 -26.45
N ALA A 415 -13.98 22.59 -27.71
CA ALA A 415 -14.30 21.24 -28.12
C ALA A 415 -13.45 20.17 -27.39
N VAL A 416 -12.14 20.40 -27.28
CA VAL A 416 -11.24 19.54 -26.50
C VAL A 416 -11.67 19.49 -25.04
N LYS A 417 -11.92 20.66 -24.42
CA LYS A 417 -12.37 20.74 -23.02
C LYS A 417 -13.61 19.89 -22.77
N ARG A 418 -14.62 20.00 -23.66
CA ARG A 418 -15.87 19.22 -23.59
C ARG A 418 -15.60 17.72 -23.76
N SER A 419 -14.81 17.32 -24.75
CA SER A 419 -14.44 15.90 -24.97
C SER A 419 -13.74 15.31 -23.74
N VAL A 420 -12.76 16.00 -23.15
CA VAL A 420 -12.06 15.55 -21.95
C VAL A 420 -13.02 15.40 -20.77
N LEU A 421 -13.92 16.37 -20.56
CA LEU A 421 -14.96 16.29 -19.54
C LEU A 421 -15.86 15.06 -19.72
N LEU A 422 -16.38 14.83 -20.94
CA LEU A 422 -17.21 13.68 -21.25
C LEU A 422 -16.50 12.35 -20.99
N VAL A 423 -15.19 12.28 -21.29
CA VAL A 423 -14.38 11.09 -21.06
C VAL A 423 -14.19 10.83 -19.56
N LEU A 424 -13.76 11.84 -18.79
CA LEU A 424 -13.39 11.65 -17.38
C LEU A 424 -14.59 11.50 -16.44
N THR A 425 -15.79 11.93 -16.86
CA THR A 425 -17.04 11.70 -16.14
C THR A 425 -17.80 10.46 -16.61
N SER A 426 -17.32 9.82 -17.68
CA SER A 426 -17.97 8.63 -18.24
C SER A 426 -17.86 7.42 -17.29
N PRO A 427 -18.95 6.65 -17.12
CA PRO A 427 -18.88 5.35 -16.45
C PRO A 427 -17.82 4.40 -17.04
N ARG A 428 -17.51 4.51 -18.35
CA ARG A 428 -16.46 3.71 -19.01
C ARG A 428 -15.06 3.99 -18.49
N PHE A 429 -14.81 5.20 -18.00
CA PHE A 429 -13.56 5.55 -17.31
C PHE A 429 -13.62 5.21 -15.84
N LEU A 430 -14.71 5.58 -15.17
CA LEU A 430 -14.86 5.49 -13.71
C LEU A 430 -15.01 4.06 -13.21
N TYR A 431 -15.55 3.14 -14.01
CA TYR A 431 -15.77 1.73 -13.69
C TYR A 431 -14.96 0.86 -14.65
N PRO A 432 -13.70 0.56 -14.30
CA PRO A 432 -12.74 -0.03 -15.23
C PRO A 432 -13.01 -1.48 -15.58
N ASP A 433 -13.71 -2.22 -14.71
CA ASP A 433 -13.99 -3.63 -14.89
C ASP A 433 -15.49 -3.83 -15.19
N THR A 434 -15.77 -4.26 -16.42
CA THR A 434 -17.12 -4.61 -16.81
C THR A 434 -17.36 -6.08 -16.40
N PRO A 435 -18.39 -6.38 -15.60
CA PRO A 435 -18.69 -7.75 -15.21
C PRO A 435 -18.78 -8.70 -16.41
N GLY A 436 -18.05 -9.81 -16.33
CA GLY A 436 -18.02 -10.82 -17.39
C GLY A 436 -17.17 -10.49 -18.61
N ALA A 437 -16.49 -9.34 -18.67
CA ALA A 437 -15.54 -9.05 -19.76
C ALA A 437 -14.29 -9.94 -19.64
N THR A 438 -14.00 -10.71 -20.70
CA THR A 438 -12.86 -11.65 -20.76
C THR A 438 -11.97 -11.42 -21.97
N ASP A 439 -12.18 -10.32 -22.70
CA ASP A 439 -11.36 -9.95 -23.84
C ASP A 439 -9.93 -9.52 -23.42
N ASP A 440 -9.04 -9.43 -24.38
CA ASP A 440 -7.63 -9.13 -24.14
C ASP A 440 -7.44 -7.71 -23.55
N GLN A 441 -8.33 -6.75 -23.87
CA GLN A 441 -8.32 -5.41 -23.32
C GLN A 441 -8.72 -5.41 -21.82
N ALA A 442 -9.68 -6.23 -21.42
CA ALA A 442 -10.06 -6.39 -20.01
C ALA A 442 -8.92 -7.02 -19.21
N VAL A 443 -8.21 -8.01 -19.77
CA VAL A 443 -7.01 -8.59 -19.14
C VAL A 443 -5.93 -7.53 -18.92
N ALA A 444 -5.62 -6.75 -19.96
CA ALA A 444 -4.63 -5.68 -19.86
C ALA A 444 -5.04 -4.61 -18.83
N ALA A 445 -6.30 -4.23 -18.78
CA ALA A 445 -6.83 -3.26 -17.83
C ALA A 445 -6.69 -3.75 -16.38
N ARG A 446 -7.11 -4.99 -16.08
CA ARG A 446 -6.98 -5.58 -14.74
C ARG A 446 -5.52 -5.73 -14.33
N LEU A 447 -4.64 -6.14 -15.25
CA LEU A 447 -3.21 -6.25 -14.98
C LEU A 447 -2.59 -4.89 -14.60
N ALA A 448 -2.93 -3.83 -15.35
CA ALA A 448 -2.45 -2.48 -15.06
C ALA A 448 -2.99 -1.92 -13.74
N LEU A 449 -4.27 -2.14 -13.45
CA LEU A 449 -4.87 -1.76 -12.16
C LEU A 449 -4.22 -2.54 -11.00
N ALA A 450 -4.00 -3.85 -11.16
CA ALA A 450 -3.39 -4.66 -10.11
C ALA A 450 -1.96 -4.22 -9.78
N LEU A 451 -1.14 -3.87 -10.77
CA LEU A 451 0.27 -3.52 -10.53
C LEU A 451 0.53 -2.03 -10.36
N TRP A 452 -0.24 -1.17 -11.03
CA TRP A 452 0.05 0.26 -11.13
C TRP A 452 -1.04 1.19 -10.60
N ASP A 453 -2.21 0.65 -10.24
CA ASP A 453 -3.42 1.46 -9.96
C ASP A 453 -3.79 2.40 -11.12
N SER A 454 -3.42 2.06 -12.36
CA SER A 454 -3.47 2.97 -13.50
C SER A 454 -3.89 2.27 -14.80
N LEU A 455 -3.66 2.96 -15.90
CA LEU A 455 -3.97 2.53 -17.27
C LEU A 455 -2.89 1.61 -17.84
N PRO A 456 -3.21 0.73 -18.81
CA PRO A 456 -2.23 0.02 -19.59
C PRO A 456 -1.29 0.97 -20.34
N ASP A 457 0.01 0.75 -20.24
CA ASP A 457 1.00 1.46 -21.05
C ASP A 457 0.94 1.02 -22.53
N GLN A 458 1.73 1.66 -23.38
CA GLN A 458 1.73 1.36 -24.82
C GLN A 458 2.09 -0.11 -25.08
N ALA A 459 3.12 -0.65 -24.44
CA ALA A 459 3.55 -2.04 -24.62
C ALA A 459 2.44 -3.04 -24.25
N LEU A 460 1.73 -2.78 -23.14
CA LEU A 460 0.64 -3.67 -22.72
C LEU A 460 -0.59 -3.55 -23.64
N ARG A 461 -0.92 -2.36 -24.14
CA ARG A 461 -1.98 -2.19 -25.14
C ARG A 461 -1.65 -2.90 -26.46
N GLU A 462 -0.41 -2.81 -26.91
CA GLU A 462 0.07 -3.52 -28.12
C GLU A 462 0.02 -5.04 -27.93
N ALA A 463 0.45 -5.55 -26.77
CA ALA A 463 0.35 -6.97 -26.43
C ALA A 463 -1.11 -7.46 -26.43
N ALA A 464 -2.04 -6.68 -25.88
CA ALA A 464 -3.47 -6.98 -25.91
C ALA A 464 -4.02 -6.98 -27.35
N ALA A 465 -3.64 -5.99 -28.17
CA ALA A 465 -4.07 -5.92 -29.57
C ALA A 465 -3.57 -7.11 -30.42
N LYS A 466 -2.40 -7.66 -30.10
CA LYS A 466 -1.80 -8.84 -30.75
C LYS A 466 -2.29 -10.18 -30.17
N GLY A 467 -3.08 -10.18 -29.10
CA GLY A 467 -3.53 -11.40 -28.44
C GLY A 467 -2.44 -12.06 -27.55
N GLU A 468 -1.45 -11.30 -27.13
CA GLU A 468 -0.30 -11.76 -26.30
C GLU A 468 -0.56 -11.64 -24.79
N VAL A 469 -1.84 -11.71 -24.37
CA VAL A 469 -2.29 -11.67 -22.96
C VAL A 469 -3.38 -12.72 -22.69
N ARG A 470 -3.35 -13.83 -23.42
CA ARG A 470 -4.39 -14.88 -23.39
C ARG A 470 -4.07 -16.02 -22.45
N THR A 471 -2.80 -16.32 -22.27
CA THR A 471 -2.34 -17.41 -21.38
C THR A 471 -1.68 -16.85 -20.13
N ALA A 472 -1.59 -17.69 -19.09
CA ALA A 472 -0.94 -17.30 -17.83
C ALA A 472 0.55 -16.94 -18.05
N GLU A 473 1.24 -17.63 -18.96
CA GLU A 473 2.64 -17.35 -19.29
C GLU A 473 2.80 -15.99 -19.96
N GLN A 474 1.93 -15.66 -20.91
CA GLN A 474 1.94 -14.36 -21.59
C GLN A 474 1.67 -13.22 -20.62
N VAL A 475 0.64 -13.36 -19.76
CA VAL A 475 0.32 -12.36 -18.72
C VAL A 475 1.45 -12.25 -17.71
N ARG A 476 2.05 -13.37 -17.29
CA ARG A 476 3.20 -13.39 -16.37
C ARG A 476 4.41 -12.67 -16.96
N LEU A 477 4.67 -12.80 -18.27
CA LEU A 477 5.75 -12.07 -18.95
C LEU A 477 5.53 -10.54 -18.86
N GLN A 478 4.32 -10.05 -19.13
CA GLN A 478 3.98 -8.65 -18.97
C GLN A 478 4.07 -8.19 -17.49
N ALA A 479 3.54 -8.98 -16.57
CA ALA A 479 3.61 -8.70 -15.14
C ALA A 479 5.06 -8.63 -14.62
N ALA A 480 5.96 -9.51 -15.09
CA ALA A 480 7.38 -9.52 -14.73
C ALA A 480 8.14 -8.28 -15.25
N ARG A 481 7.71 -7.70 -16.37
CA ARG A 481 8.19 -6.39 -16.84
C ARG A 481 7.65 -5.28 -15.94
N MET A 482 6.36 -5.31 -15.68
CA MET A 482 5.62 -4.25 -14.97
C MET A 482 5.99 -4.17 -13.49
N VAL A 483 6.35 -5.27 -12.83
CA VAL A 483 6.75 -5.28 -11.42
C VAL A 483 8.04 -4.49 -11.15
N LYS A 484 8.86 -4.27 -12.17
CA LYS A 484 10.10 -3.46 -12.10
C LYS A 484 9.85 -1.96 -12.18
N ASP A 485 8.63 -1.55 -12.51
CA ASP A 485 8.25 -0.14 -12.65
C ASP A 485 8.12 0.52 -11.27
N HIS A 486 8.49 1.83 -11.20
CA HIS A 486 8.39 2.62 -9.99
C HIS A 486 6.96 2.71 -9.42
N ARG A 487 5.93 2.61 -10.26
CA ARG A 487 4.51 2.58 -9.84
C ARG A 487 4.20 1.33 -9.01
N THR A 488 4.72 0.16 -9.41
CA THR A 488 4.59 -1.06 -8.59
C THR A 488 5.33 -0.90 -7.28
N ARG A 489 6.53 -0.31 -7.29
CA ARG A 489 7.30 -0.06 -6.06
C ARG A 489 6.51 0.81 -5.08
N SER A 490 5.89 1.90 -5.55
CA SER A 490 5.02 2.75 -4.73
C SER A 490 3.79 2.01 -4.21
N LYS A 491 3.15 1.19 -5.06
CA LYS A 491 1.97 0.40 -4.64
C LYS A 491 2.31 -0.66 -3.58
N VAL A 492 3.43 -1.34 -3.72
CA VAL A 492 3.92 -2.30 -2.72
C VAL A 492 4.33 -1.57 -1.43
N GLY A 493 4.94 -0.39 -1.53
CA GLY A 493 5.22 0.49 -0.39
C GLY A 493 3.95 0.83 0.38
N GLU A 494 2.88 1.23 -0.31
CA GLU A 494 1.58 1.50 0.30
C GLU A 494 0.98 0.28 1.02
N PHE A 495 1.14 -0.93 0.46
CA PHE A 495 0.78 -2.16 1.16
C PHE A 495 1.50 -2.25 2.52
N PHE A 496 2.81 -2.00 2.56
CA PHE A 496 3.58 -2.06 3.80
C PHE A 496 3.20 -0.95 4.78
N HIS A 497 2.81 0.23 4.31
CA HIS A 497 2.31 1.31 5.18
C HIS A 497 0.98 0.95 5.85
N GLN A 498 0.16 0.11 5.21
CA GLN A 498 -1.10 -0.37 5.80
C GLN A 498 -0.90 -1.64 6.64
N TRP A 499 0.03 -2.50 6.25
CA TRP A 499 0.35 -3.73 6.97
C TRP A 499 1.11 -3.46 8.26
N LEU A 500 2.01 -2.48 8.25
CA LEU A 500 2.77 -2.02 9.41
C LEU A 500 2.12 -0.75 10.00
N PRO A 501 2.34 -0.43 11.28
CA PRO A 501 1.74 0.72 11.96
C PRO A 501 2.42 2.05 11.57
N VAL A 502 2.53 2.35 10.26
CA VAL A 502 3.20 3.57 9.77
C VAL A 502 2.33 4.81 9.98
N LYS A 503 1.01 4.66 9.89
CA LYS A 503 0.05 5.76 10.09
C LYS A 503 0.11 6.34 11.50
N GLU A 504 0.39 5.52 12.49
CA GLU A 504 0.57 5.91 13.89
C GLU A 504 1.79 6.82 14.12
N GLY A 505 2.69 6.91 13.13
CA GLY A 505 3.86 7.79 13.19
C GLY A 505 3.55 9.28 13.16
N GLU A 506 2.39 9.69 12.63
CA GLU A 506 2.01 11.10 12.50
C GLU A 506 1.83 11.80 13.85
N ASP A 507 1.22 11.08 14.82
CA ASP A 507 0.97 11.57 16.17
C ASP A 507 1.93 10.95 17.21
N LEU A 508 2.93 10.21 16.75
CA LEU A 508 3.85 9.50 17.63
C LEU A 508 4.74 10.48 18.39
N SER A 509 4.53 10.56 19.67
CA SER A 509 5.37 11.32 20.61
C SER A 509 5.62 10.53 21.89
N LYS A 510 6.69 10.85 22.58
CA LYS A 510 7.05 10.22 23.86
C LYS A 510 7.21 11.27 24.95
N ASP A 511 7.02 10.85 26.20
CA ASP A 511 7.23 11.70 27.36
C ASP A 511 8.68 12.18 27.43
N ARG A 512 8.90 13.48 27.39
CA ARG A 512 10.25 14.07 27.38
C ARG A 512 11.03 13.86 28.65
N LYS A 513 10.38 13.56 29.79
CA LYS A 513 11.09 13.23 31.04
C LYS A 513 11.59 11.80 31.03
N ALA A 514 10.80 10.87 30.47
CA ALA A 514 11.20 9.47 30.37
C ALA A 514 12.18 9.24 29.19
N TYR A 515 11.99 9.95 28.09
CA TYR A 515 12.75 9.79 26.83
C TYR A 515 13.20 11.15 26.27
N PRO A 516 14.14 11.84 26.97
CA PRO A 516 14.53 13.22 26.61
C PRO A 516 15.14 13.34 25.22
N ASP A 517 15.80 12.29 24.74
CA ASP A 517 16.48 12.25 23.43
C ASP A 517 15.58 11.77 22.28
N PHE A 518 14.30 11.43 22.56
CA PHE A 518 13.37 11.01 21.53
C PHE A 518 12.62 12.23 20.96
N ASP A 519 13.13 12.76 19.87
CA ASP A 519 12.59 13.94 19.18
C ASP A 519 12.08 13.61 17.75
N GLU A 520 11.60 14.64 17.05
CA GLU A 520 11.12 14.50 15.66
C GLU A 520 12.22 14.00 14.72
N ALA A 521 13.48 14.36 14.94
CA ALA A 521 14.58 13.93 14.10
C ALA A 521 14.89 12.43 14.28
N VAL A 522 14.84 11.93 15.53
CA VAL A 522 14.92 10.49 15.82
C VAL A 522 13.73 9.74 15.20
N LEU A 523 12.53 10.29 15.32
CA LEU A 523 11.33 9.68 14.73
C LEU A 523 11.40 9.61 13.20
N ALA A 524 11.85 10.69 12.54
CA ALA A 524 12.07 10.71 11.10
C ALA A 524 13.09 9.66 10.66
N ASP A 525 14.20 9.56 11.38
CA ASP A 525 15.23 8.56 11.11
C ASP A 525 14.73 7.12 11.34
N LEU A 526 13.92 6.89 12.37
CA LEU A 526 13.30 5.56 12.62
C LEU A 526 12.35 5.15 11.50
N ARG A 527 11.54 6.09 11.01
CA ARG A 527 10.69 5.83 9.84
C ARG A 527 11.54 5.48 8.62
N LYS A 528 12.57 6.26 8.36
CA LYS A 528 13.51 6.00 7.24
C LYS A 528 14.22 4.66 7.37
N SER A 529 14.61 4.29 8.58
CA SER A 529 15.17 2.97 8.90
C SER A 529 14.23 1.84 8.51
N LEU A 530 12.95 1.95 8.85
CA LEU A 530 11.92 0.96 8.49
C LEU A 530 11.72 0.88 6.98
N GLU A 531 11.61 2.02 6.29
CA GLU A 531 11.49 2.09 4.83
C GLU A 531 12.67 1.41 4.13
N LYS A 532 13.91 1.73 4.57
CA LYS A 532 15.14 1.11 4.03
C LYS A 532 15.16 -0.41 4.27
N PHE A 533 14.74 -0.85 5.44
CA PHE A 533 14.66 -2.28 5.78
C PHE A 533 13.66 -3.01 4.88
N VAL A 534 12.43 -2.54 4.79
CA VAL A 534 11.39 -3.14 3.95
C VAL A 534 11.81 -3.14 2.48
N ASP A 535 12.33 -2.02 2.00
CA ASP A 535 12.79 -1.83 0.63
C ASP A 535 13.92 -2.81 0.27
N HIS A 536 14.91 -2.95 1.17
CA HIS A 536 15.98 -3.92 0.99
C HIS A 536 15.45 -5.35 0.88
N VAL A 537 14.56 -5.76 1.77
CA VAL A 537 14.00 -7.12 1.74
C VAL A 537 13.20 -7.37 0.48
N VAL A 538 12.28 -6.44 0.12
CA VAL A 538 11.37 -6.62 -1.01
C VAL A 538 12.09 -6.55 -2.36
N TRP A 539 13.05 -5.62 -2.51
CA TRP A 539 13.70 -5.34 -3.79
C TRP A 539 15.08 -5.97 -3.95
N SER A 540 15.58 -6.72 -2.94
CA SER A 540 16.76 -7.58 -3.09
C SER A 540 16.51 -8.70 -4.11
N ASP A 541 17.56 -9.34 -4.58
CA ASP A 541 17.44 -10.46 -5.53
C ASP A 541 16.61 -11.61 -4.97
N ALA A 542 16.76 -11.91 -3.68
CA ALA A 542 16.02 -12.97 -2.98
C ALA A 542 14.53 -12.60 -2.76
N SER A 543 14.24 -11.36 -2.43
CA SER A 543 12.88 -10.88 -2.09
C SER A 543 12.15 -11.79 -1.09
N ASP A 544 12.89 -12.27 -0.08
CA ASP A 544 12.45 -13.35 0.83
C ASP A 544 11.61 -12.81 1.98
N TYR A 545 10.33 -13.20 2.03
CA TYR A 545 9.40 -12.85 3.10
C TYR A 545 9.91 -13.19 4.51
N ARG A 546 10.66 -14.28 4.66
CA ARG A 546 11.19 -14.70 5.98
C ARG A 546 12.13 -13.66 6.57
N GLN A 547 12.84 -12.90 5.72
CA GLN A 547 13.71 -11.82 6.19
C GLN A 547 12.94 -10.67 6.86
N LEU A 548 11.69 -10.41 6.45
CA LEU A 548 10.84 -9.46 7.17
C LEU A 548 10.64 -9.84 8.63
N LEU A 549 10.64 -11.14 8.93
CA LEU A 549 10.32 -11.68 10.25
C LEU A 549 11.54 -12.03 11.08
N GLN A 550 12.63 -12.46 10.45
CA GLN A 550 13.79 -13.06 11.13
C GLN A 550 15.08 -12.23 11.08
N ALA A 551 15.12 -11.14 10.28
CA ALA A 551 16.35 -10.36 10.13
C ALA A 551 16.89 -9.86 11.47
N ASP A 552 18.21 -9.98 11.64
CA ASP A 552 18.97 -9.59 12.85
C ASP A 552 19.69 -8.25 12.69
N TYR A 553 19.30 -7.43 11.71
CA TYR A 553 19.91 -6.13 11.44
C TYR A 553 18.85 -5.02 11.37
N LEU A 554 19.31 -3.78 11.57
CA LEU A 554 18.53 -2.54 11.35
C LEU A 554 19.34 -1.61 10.44
N TYR A 555 18.67 -0.77 9.69
CA TYR A 555 19.29 0.34 8.98
C TYR A 555 19.44 1.52 9.93
N LEU A 556 20.68 1.89 10.29
CA LEU A 556 20.98 2.99 11.19
C LEU A 556 21.84 4.04 10.50
N ASN A 557 21.64 5.30 10.87
CA ASN A 557 22.60 6.39 10.68
C ASN A 557 23.33 6.68 12.01
N GLU A 558 24.22 7.67 12.04
CA GLU A 558 24.97 8.04 13.24
C GLU A 558 24.05 8.42 14.41
N ARG A 559 22.96 9.15 14.17
CA ARG A 559 22.00 9.56 15.21
C ARG A 559 21.31 8.38 15.85
N LEU A 560 20.79 7.45 15.06
CA LEU A 560 20.15 6.25 15.59
C LEU A 560 21.15 5.32 16.29
N ALA A 561 22.35 5.14 15.74
CA ALA A 561 23.39 4.35 16.37
C ALA A 561 23.73 4.90 17.77
N LYS A 562 23.89 6.22 17.88
CA LYS A 562 24.11 6.91 19.16
C LYS A 562 22.89 6.78 20.10
N PHE A 563 21.66 6.97 19.57
CA PHE A 563 20.44 6.86 20.35
C PHE A 563 20.23 5.48 20.96
N TYR A 564 20.62 4.41 20.25
CA TYR A 564 20.55 3.02 20.75
C TYR A 564 21.82 2.55 21.43
N GLY A 565 22.86 3.38 21.52
CA GLY A 565 24.11 3.04 22.20
C GLY A 565 24.90 1.92 21.51
N VAL A 566 24.83 1.84 20.16
CA VAL A 566 25.50 0.82 19.37
C VAL A 566 26.55 1.41 18.45
N THR A 567 27.55 0.60 18.08
CA THR A 567 28.49 0.98 17.02
C THR A 567 27.79 0.98 15.69
N GLY A 568 27.89 2.06 14.91
CA GLY A 568 27.20 2.23 13.64
C GLY A 568 27.94 3.16 12.69
N PRO A 569 27.32 3.49 11.53
CA PRO A 569 27.89 4.40 10.55
C PRO A 569 28.09 5.81 11.12
N LYS A 570 28.85 6.62 10.40
CA LYS A 570 29.02 8.03 10.69
C LYS A 570 28.29 8.88 9.66
N GLY A 571 27.70 9.99 10.13
CA GLY A 571 26.95 10.90 9.27
C GLY A 571 25.48 10.51 9.10
N ALA A 572 24.87 11.05 8.06
CA ALA A 572 23.42 10.93 7.82
C ALA A 572 23.02 9.67 7.03
N GLU A 573 23.98 9.00 6.39
CA GLU A 573 23.70 7.82 5.57
C GLU A 573 23.31 6.60 6.43
N PHE A 574 22.35 5.83 5.89
CA PHE A 574 21.87 4.63 6.58
C PHE A 574 22.55 3.37 6.07
N GLU A 575 23.13 2.60 6.98
CA GLU A 575 23.76 1.32 6.69
C GLU A 575 23.18 0.20 7.55
N PRO A 576 23.21 -1.05 7.08
CA PRO A 576 22.74 -2.19 7.86
C PRO A 576 23.72 -2.50 9.02
N VAL A 577 23.22 -2.44 10.25
CA VAL A 577 23.94 -2.77 11.47
C VAL A 577 23.37 -4.05 12.05
N LYS A 578 24.22 -5.06 12.25
CA LYS A 578 23.84 -6.34 12.86
C LYS A 578 23.72 -6.26 14.37
N PHE A 579 22.80 -7.04 14.90
CA PHE A 579 22.56 -7.21 16.32
C PHE A 579 22.62 -8.69 16.70
N ASP A 580 22.54 -8.97 18.01
CA ASP A 580 22.35 -10.32 18.51
C ASP A 580 21.04 -10.91 17.98
N PRO A 581 21.07 -12.06 17.26
CA PRO A 581 19.87 -12.71 16.77
C PRO A 581 18.85 -13.09 17.85
N ALA A 582 19.29 -13.25 19.11
CA ALA A 582 18.39 -13.47 20.23
C ALA A 582 17.58 -12.23 20.62
N GLN A 583 18.09 -11.05 20.26
CA GLN A 583 17.49 -9.76 20.58
C GLN A 583 16.81 -9.07 19.39
N ARG A 584 17.06 -9.50 18.14
CA ARG A 584 16.45 -8.86 16.98
C ARG A 584 15.78 -9.89 16.07
N ALA A 585 14.58 -9.55 15.61
CA ALA A 585 13.78 -10.35 14.75
C ALA A 585 12.90 -9.46 13.84
N GLY A 586 13.47 -9.01 12.75
CA GLY A 586 12.81 -8.26 11.70
C GLY A 586 11.85 -7.17 12.17
N ILE A 587 10.65 -7.15 11.62
CA ILE A 587 9.59 -6.18 11.96
C ILE A 587 9.15 -6.27 13.43
N PHE A 588 9.25 -7.43 14.07
CA PHE A 588 8.79 -7.61 15.45
C PHE A 588 9.54 -6.73 16.45
N THR A 589 10.81 -6.50 16.19
CA THR A 589 11.67 -5.71 17.04
C THR A 589 12.16 -4.42 16.41
N HIS A 590 11.59 -4.03 15.25
CA HIS A 590 11.95 -2.75 14.64
C HIS A 590 11.50 -1.59 15.54
N PRO A 591 12.43 -0.68 15.93
CA PRO A 591 12.14 0.33 16.94
C PRO A 591 10.98 1.28 16.57
N PHE A 592 10.81 1.62 15.29
CA PHE A 592 9.65 2.39 14.84
C PHE A 592 8.34 1.69 15.21
N ILE A 593 8.23 0.40 14.90
CA ILE A 593 7.02 -0.41 15.15
C ILE A 593 6.75 -0.52 16.65
N LEU A 594 7.79 -0.82 17.43
CA LEU A 594 7.67 -0.91 18.89
C LEU A 594 7.26 0.42 19.51
N SER A 595 7.77 1.54 18.99
CA SER A 595 7.41 2.88 19.45
C SER A 595 5.98 3.24 19.09
N ALA A 596 5.55 2.98 17.84
CA ALA A 596 4.19 3.23 17.38
C ALA A 596 3.15 2.42 18.18
N LEU A 597 3.51 1.22 18.61
CA LEU A 597 2.66 0.31 19.40
C LEU A 597 2.92 0.43 20.92
N SER A 598 3.25 1.61 21.42
CA SER A 598 3.51 1.87 22.83
C SER A 598 2.84 3.17 23.27
N TYR A 599 2.54 3.27 24.56
CA TYR A 599 2.05 4.51 25.18
C TYR A 599 3.16 5.57 25.24
N HIS A 600 2.81 6.79 25.65
CA HIS A 600 3.78 7.90 25.77
C HIS A 600 4.94 7.58 26.75
N LYS A 601 4.64 6.91 27.87
CA LYS A 601 5.64 6.61 28.94
C LYS A 601 6.05 5.16 29.04
N SER A 602 5.20 4.25 28.54
CA SER A 602 5.34 2.82 28.82
C SER A 602 5.02 1.97 27.59
N THR A 603 5.36 0.70 27.66
CA THR A 603 5.02 -0.28 26.62
C THR A 603 3.51 -0.55 26.56
N SER A 604 3.06 -1.14 25.46
CA SER A 604 1.68 -1.64 25.35
C SER A 604 1.67 -3.06 24.80
N PRO A 605 1.76 -4.07 25.65
CA PRO A 605 1.66 -5.48 25.23
C PRO A 605 0.37 -5.75 24.46
N ILE A 606 -0.74 -5.07 24.82
CA ILE A 606 -2.03 -5.21 24.13
C ILE A 606 -1.93 -4.75 22.67
N HIS A 607 -1.43 -3.55 22.40
CA HIS A 607 -1.30 -3.02 21.04
C HIS A 607 -0.35 -3.89 20.21
N ARG A 608 0.80 -4.30 20.78
CA ARG A 608 1.76 -5.23 20.15
C ARG A 608 1.09 -6.57 19.83
N GLY A 609 0.35 -7.15 20.77
CA GLY A 609 -0.37 -8.41 20.57
C GLY A 609 -1.51 -8.33 19.56
N VAL A 610 -2.26 -7.23 19.52
CA VAL A 610 -3.32 -6.99 18.52
C VAL A 610 -2.72 -6.89 17.12
N PHE A 611 -1.65 -6.10 16.96
CA PHE A 611 -0.92 -6.01 15.69
C PHE A 611 -0.46 -7.38 15.19
N LEU A 612 0.20 -8.15 16.05
CA LEU A 612 0.67 -9.49 15.71
C LEU A 612 -0.50 -10.39 15.30
N THR A 613 -1.58 -10.38 16.08
CA THR A 613 -2.75 -11.23 15.82
C THR A 613 -3.42 -10.90 14.47
N ARG A 614 -3.64 -9.60 14.19
CA ARG A 614 -4.36 -9.15 12.97
C ARG A 614 -3.47 -9.15 11.73
N ASN A 615 -2.33 -8.49 11.83
CA ASN A 615 -1.49 -8.18 10.68
C ASN A 615 -0.55 -9.32 10.32
N VAL A 616 0.07 -9.96 11.32
CA VAL A 616 1.02 -11.05 11.09
C VAL A 616 0.33 -12.39 10.96
N PHE A 617 -0.47 -12.79 11.96
CA PHE A 617 -1.18 -14.08 11.93
C PHE A 617 -2.49 -14.05 11.14
N GLY A 618 -2.90 -12.89 10.64
CA GLY A 618 -4.08 -12.73 9.78
C GLY A 618 -5.40 -13.13 10.46
N ARG A 619 -5.46 -13.10 11.79
CA ARG A 619 -6.65 -13.50 12.57
C ARG A 619 -7.60 -12.31 12.74
N PHE A 620 -8.87 -12.57 12.56
CA PHE A 620 -9.90 -11.57 12.82
C PHE A 620 -10.10 -11.39 14.33
N LEU A 621 -10.03 -10.15 14.80
CA LEU A 621 -10.39 -9.74 16.15
C LEU A 621 -11.61 -8.84 16.07
N LYS A 622 -12.73 -9.26 16.67
CA LYS A 622 -13.91 -8.40 16.81
C LYS A 622 -13.55 -7.16 17.63
N PRO A 623 -14.12 -5.99 17.32
CA PRO A 623 -14.01 -4.83 18.19
C PRO A 623 -14.47 -5.21 19.60
N PRO A 624 -13.79 -4.71 20.66
CA PRO A 624 -14.24 -4.98 22.02
C PRO A 624 -15.65 -4.39 22.22
N PRO A 625 -16.52 -5.06 22.95
CA PRO A 625 -17.87 -4.54 23.23
C PRO A 625 -17.82 -3.23 24.03
N MET A 626 -16.73 -2.98 24.73
CA MET A 626 -16.45 -1.75 25.47
C MET A 626 -14.95 -1.48 25.42
N ALA A 627 -14.57 -0.29 24.95
CA ALA A 627 -13.19 0.17 25.01
C ALA A 627 -12.86 0.50 26.47
N ILE A 628 -11.84 -0.18 27.02
CA ILE A 628 -11.29 0.13 28.35
C ILE A 628 -9.98 0.89 28.09
N GLU A 629 -9.92 2.14 28.48
CA GLU A 629 -8.71 2.94 28.43
C GLU A 629 -7.74 2.44 29.50
N PHE A 630 -6.49 2.22 29.10
CA PHE A 630 -5.41 1.90 30.03
C PHE A 630 -4.99 3.17 30.77
N MET A 631 -5.20 3.20 32.07
CA MET A 631 -4.80 4.30 32.97
C MET A 631 -3.77 3.76 33.95
N ASP A 632 -2.51 4.15 33.78
CA ASP A 632 -1.37 3.65 34.53
C ASP A 632 -1.47 3.95 36.05
N ASP A 633 -2.06 5.07 36.41
CA ASP A 633 -2.30 5.55 37.77
C ASP A 633 -3.31 4.72 38.58
N ARG A 634 -4.05 3.82 37.93
CA ARG A 634 -4.99 2.89 38.59
C ARG A 634 -4.33 1.62 39.12
N PHE A 635 -3.06 1.41 38.81
CA PHE A 635 -2.32 0.21 39.21
C PHE A 635 -1.28 0.54 40.27
N ASP A 636 -0.87 -0.47 41.04
CA ASP A 636 0.26 -0.35 41.92
C ASP A 636 1.52 0.03 41.11
N PRO A 637 2.18 1.14 41.46
CA PRO A 637 3.37 1.60 40.73
C PRO A 637 4.51 0.59 40.68
N SER A 638 4.57 -0.37 41.62
CA SER A 638 5.59 -1.41 41.66
C SER A 638 5.39 -2.53 40.63
N LEU A 639 4.21 -2.61 40.01
CA LEU A 639 3.91 -3.64 39.03
C LEU A 639 4.62 -3.36 37.70
N THR A 640 5.13 -4.42 37.08
CA THR A 640 5.59 -4.38 35.69
C THR A 640 4.41 -4.17 34.74
N MET A 641 4.66 -3.70 33.54
CA MET A 641 3.58 -3.55 32.54
C MET A 641 2.87 -4.87 32.26
N ARG A 642 3.58 -5.98 32.22
CA ARG A 642 3.00 -7.32 32.09
C ARG A 642 2.04 -7.65 33.22
N GLU A 643 2.41 -7.38 34.48
CA GLU A 643 1.55 -7.61 35.64
C GLU A 643 0.28 -6.77 35.57
N LYS A 644 0.39 -5.47 35.25
CA LYS A 644 -0.75 -4.54 35.05
C LYS A 644 -1.71 -5.04 33.95
N VAL A 645 -1.19 -5.46 32.81
CA VAL A 645 -2.02 -6.00 31.69
C VAL A 645 -2.67 -7.33 32.09
N THR A 646 -1.96 -8.19 32.82
CA THR A 646 -2.54 -9.45 33.30
C THR A 646 -3.71 -9.21 34.24
N GLU A 647 -3.57 -8.25 35.17
CA GLU A 647 -4.65 -7.84 36.07
C GLU A 647 -5.85 -7.24 35.31
N LEU A 648 -5.58 -6.28 34.40
CA LEU A 648 -6.60 -5.60 33.60
C LEU A 648 -7.47 -6.57 32.77
N THR A 649 -6.85 -7.61 32.24
CA THR A 649 -7.48 -8.53 31.27
C THR A 649 -7.92 -9.86 31.89
N SER A 650 -7.84 -10.00 33.21
CA SER A 650 -8.13 -11.24 33.97
C SER A 650 -9.58 -11.71 33.90
N LYS A 651 -10.53 -10.81 33.62
CA LYS A 651 -11.98 -11.11 33.58
C LYS A 651 -12.30 -12.09 32.44
N PRO A 652 -13.23 -13.05 32.64
CA PRO A 652 -13.62 -14.03 31.61
C PRO A 652 -14.01 -13.41 30.26
N ASN A 653 -14.73 -12.29 30.29
CA ASN A 653 -15.14 -11.59 29.06
C ASN A 653 -13.94 -10.99 28.27
N CYS A 654 -12.88 -10.61 28.96
CA CYS A 654 -11.65 -10.09 28.35
C CYS A 654 -10.80 -11.25 27.78
N MET A 655 -10.71 -12.36 28.51
CA MET A 655 -9.88 -13.51 28.14
C MET A 655 -10.32 -14.18 26.84
N GLY A 656 -11.54 -13.96 26.35
CA GLY A 656 -11.98 -14.46 25.04
C GLY A 656 -11.07 -14.04 23.87
N CYS A 657 -10.48 -12.83 23.94
CA CYS A 657 -9.50 -12.35 22.97
C CYS A 657 -8.08 -12.35 23.54
N HIS A 658 -7.92 -11.99 24.83
CA HIS A 658 -6.61 -11.79 25.44
C HIS A 658 -5.81 -13.08 25.68
N VAL A 659 -6.47 -14.26 25.65
CA VAL A 659 -5.78 -15.55 25.60
C VAL A 659 -4.85 -15.69 24.38
N THR A 660 -5.16 -15.00 23.29
CA THR A 660 -4.32 -14.93 22.07
C THR A 660 -3.42 -13.69 22.08
N ILE A 661 -3.97 -12.53 22.45
CA ILE A 661 -3.28 -11.23 22.34
C ILE A 661 -2.11 -11.17 23.33
N ASN A 662 -2.35 -11.49 24.61
CA ASN A 662 -1.36 -11.30 25.67
C ASN A 662 -0.07 -12.12 25.47
N PRO A 663 -0.11 -13.42 25.13
CA PRO A 663 1.11 -14.20 24.92
C PRO A 663 2.02 -13.61 23.84
N LEU A 664 1.42 -13.14 22.73
CA LEU A 664 2.15 -12.52 21.63
C LEU A 664 2.79 -11.20 22.07
N GLY A 665 2.03 -10.33 22.74
CA GLY A 665 2.53 -9.03 23.20
C GLY A 665 3.58 -9.16 24.29
N PHE A 666 3.44 -10.08 25.24
CA PHE A 666 4.39 -10.31 26.32
C PHE A 666 5.74 -10.80 25.83
N SER A 667 5.81 -11.53 24.71
CA SER A 667 7.07 -11.96 24.10
C SER A 667 7.98 -10.80 23.68
N LEU A 668 7.43 -9.56 23.58
CA LEU A 668 8.15 -8.35 23.19
C LEU A 668 8.42 -7.38 24.34
N GLU A 669 8.17 -7.76 25.60
CA GLU A 669 8.35 -6.86 26.76
C GLU A 669 9.82 -6.58 27.13
N ALA A 670 10.77 -7.30 26.54
CA ALA A 670 12.18 -6.93 26.62
C ALA A 670 12.54 -5.62 25.86
N TYR A 671 11.54 -4.90 25.34
CA TYR A 671 11.74 -3.60 24.67
C TYR A 671 10.89 -2.53 25.33
N ASP A 672 11.50 -1.37 25.59
CA ASP A 672 10.82 -0.21 26.13
C ASP A 672 9.90 0.50 25.09
N ALA A 673 9.36 1.66 25.46
CA ALA A 673 8.44 2.40 24.60
C ALA A 673 9.11 3.11 23.40
N VAL A 674 10.44 3.10 23.32
CA VAL A 674 11.21 3.62 22.17
C VAL A 674 12.02 2.51 21.47
N GLY A 675 11.75 1.25 21.79
CA GLY A 675 12.37 0.09 21.15
C GLY A 675 13.80 -0.22 21.62
N ARG A 676 14.26 0.32 22.74
CA ARG A 676 15.52 -0.08 23.39
C ARG A 676 15.34 -1.39 24.12
N PHE A 677 16.33 -2.27 24.01
CA PHE A 677 16.35 -3.52 24.76
C PHE A 677 16.54 -3.26 26.26
N ARG A 678 15.75 -3.95 27.10
CA ARG A 678 15.79 -3.84 28.57
C ARG A 678 15.69 -5.21 29.23
N THR A 679 16.30 -5.36 30.37
CA THR A 679 16.24 -6.57 31.18
C THR A 679 15.40 -6.40 32.46
N THR A 680 15.03 -5.16 32.78
CA THR A 680 14.22 -4.82 33.96
C THR A 680 13.06 -3.90 33.58
N ASP A 681 11.96 -4.03 34.31
CA ASP A 681 10.79 -3.15 34.27
C ASP A 681 10.38 -2.87 35.73
N ASN A 682 10.27 -1.59 36.11
CA ASN A 682 10.04 -1.17 37.50
C ASN A 682 10.94 -1.91 38.52
N ASN A 683 12.23 -2.00 38.25
CA ASN A 683 13.24 -2.69 39.05
C ASN A 683 13.04 -4.22 39.24
N LYS A 684 12.08 -4.81 38.52
CA LYS A 684 11.86 -6.26 38.44
C LYS A 684 12.45 -6.84 37.16
N PRO A 685 12.92 -8.09 37.14
CA PRO A 685 13.31 -8.74 35.88
C PRO A 685 12.17 -8.80 34.91
N VAL A 686 12.44 -8.46 33.64
CA VAL A 686 11.47 -8.61 32.57
C VAL A 686 11.16 -10.09 32.35
N ASN A 687 9.86 -10.43 32.29
CA ASN A 687 9.39 -11.76 31.96
C ASN A 687 8.69 -11.75 30.58
N THR A 688 9.34 -12.35 29.58
CA THR A 688 8.80 -12.51 28.23
C THR A 688 8.17 -13.89 27.99
N VAL A 689 8.31 -14.83 28.94
CA VAL A 689 7.86 -16.20 28.76
C VAL A 689 6.34 -16.29 28.77
N SER A 690 5.77 -16.84 27.71
CA SER A 690 4.32 -17.04 27.56
C SER A 690 4.02 -18.30 26.74
N GLU A 691 2.79 -18.80 26.81
CA GLU A 691 2.32 -19.93 26.01
C GLU A 691 1.23 -19.42 25.03
N TYR A 692 1.51 -19.56 23.76
CA TYR A 692 0.58 -19.22 22.68
C TYR A 692 -0.11 -20.49 22.17
N THR A 693 -1.42 -20.42 21.94
CA THR A 693 -2.20 -21.52 21.35
C THR A 693 -2.61 -21.16 19.92
N GLY A 694 -2.16 -21.93 18.96
CA GLY A 694 -2.53 -21.82 17.54
C GLY A 694 -4.01 -22.13 17.29
N VAL A 695 -4.47 -21.88 16.06
CA VAL A 695 -5.86 -22.22 15.64
C VAL A 695 -6.09 -23.72 15.68
N ASP A 696 -5.07 -24.50 15.39
CA ASP A 696 -5.05 -25.96 15.42
C ASP A 696 -4.96 -26.56 16.84
N GLY A 697 -4.93 -25.70 17.87
CA GLY A 697 -4.75 -26.10 19.27
C GLY A 697 -3.32 -26.37 19.67
N THR A 698 -2.33 -26.25 18.77
CA THR A 698 -0.92 -26.44 19.08
C THR A 698 -0.44 -25.37 20.05
N LYS A 699 0.21 -25.79 21.15
CA LYS A 699 0.76 -24.90 22.15
C LYS A 699 2.24 -24.67 21.90
N VAL A 700 2.65 -23.41 21.84
CA VAL A 700 4.02 -22.98 21.61
C VAL A 700 4.49 -22.08 22.75
N LYS A 701 5.62 -22.41 23.35
CA LYS A 701 6.26 -21.58 24.37
C LYS A 701 7.08 -20.50 23.70
N LEU A 702 6.77 -19.24 23.99
CA LEU A 702 7.49 -18.06 23.53
C LEU A 702 8.36 -17.53 24.66
N ARG A 703 9.66 -17.35 24.43
CA ARG A 703 10.63 -16.81 25.40
C ARG A 703 11.13 -15.42 25.02
N GLY A 704 10.79 -14.99 23.80
CA GLY A 704 11.22 -13.71 23.26
C GLY A 704 10.95 -13.57 21.75
N PRO A 705 11.54 -12.55 21.12
CA PRO A 705 11.27 -12.22 19.74
C PRO A 705 11.71 -13.30 18.74
N ARG A 706 12.74 -14.10 19.04
CA ARG A 706 13.20 -15.17 18.15
C ARG A 706 12.18 -16.31 18.07
N ASP A 707 11.67 -16.76 19.22
CA ASP A 707 10.64 -17.80 19.23
C ASP A 707 9.37 -17.33 18.52
N LEU A 708 9.02 -16.03 18.66
CA LEU A 708 7.91 -15.41 17.92
C LEU A 708 8.16 -15.41 16.40
N ALA A 709 9.36 -15.06 15.98
CA ALA A 709 9.72 -15.05 14.55
C ALA A 709 9.69 -16.46 13.96
N ASP A 710 10.23 -17.43 14.67
CA ASP A 710 10.22 -18.83 14.25
C ASP A 710 8.80 -19.41 14.18
N LEU A 711 7.94 -19.06 15.15
CA LEU A 711 6.52 -19.37 15.09
C LEU A 711 5.87 -18.77 13.84
N ALA A 712 6.09 -17.49 13.56
CA ALA A 712 5.45 -16.81 12.43
C ALA A 712 5.93 -17.35 11.07
N VAL A 713 7.22 -17.61 10.92
CA VAL A 713 7.81 -18.17 9.68
C VAL A 713 7.27 -19.57 9.36
N ASN A 714 7.07 -20.39 10.39
CA ASN A 714 6.56 -21.75 10.24
C ASN A 714 5.02 -21.84 10.22
N SER A 715 4.31 -20.75 10.51
CA SER A 715 2.85 -20.72 10.56
C SER A 715 2.25 -20.63 9.15
N VAL A 716 1.40 -21.60 8.83
CA VAL A 716 0.58 -21.56 7.61
C VAL A 716 -0.40 -20.37 7.65
N ASP A 717 -0.96 -20.09 8.83
CA ASP A 717 -1.91 -18.99 9.03
C ASP A 717 -1.24 -17.62 8.78
N ALA A 718 -0.04 -17.41 9.32
CA ALA A 718 0.72 -16.18 9.10
C ALA A 718 1.03 -15.97 7.61
N ARG A 719 1.52 -17.03 6.93
CA ARG A 719 1.83 -16.97 5.51
C ARG A 719 0.58 -16.73 4.66
N ARG A 720 -0.50 -17.47 4.87
CA ARG A 720 -1.78 -17.25 4.18
C ARG A 720 -2.40 -15.89 4.51
N GLY A 721 -2.22 -15.40 5.73
CA GLY A 721 -2.59 -14.05 6.14
C GLY A 721 -1.90 -12.98 5.30
N PHE A 722 -0.58 -13.11 5.12
CA PHE A 722 0.21 -12.21 4.27
C PHE A 722 -0.22 -12.27 2.79
N VAL A 723 -0.37 -13.49 2.23
CA VAL A 723 -0.85 -13.69 0.85
C VAL A 723 -2.22 -13.04 0.63
N ARG A 724 -3.16 -13.25 1.56
CA ARG A 724 -4.50 -12.66 1.51
C ARG A 724 -4.45 -11.14 1.53
N GLN A 725 -3.65 -10.55 2.41
CA GLN A 725 -3.56 -9.10 2.55
C GLN A 725 -2.88 -8.45 1.34
N ILE A 726 -1.84 -9.08 0.77
CA ILE A 726 -1.24 -8.65 -0.52
C ILE A 726 -2.31 -8.68 -1.62
N PHE A 727 -3.09 -9.75 -1.72
CA PHE A 727 -4.15 -9.85 -2.73
C PHE A 727 -5.18 -8.72 -2.56
N GLN A 728 -5.71 -8.55 -1.36
CA GLN A 728 -6.72 -7.54 -1.04
C GLN A 728 -6.26 -6.13 -1.36
N GLN A 729 -5.03 -5.77 -0.99
CA GLN A 729 -4.46 -4.46 -1.27
C GLN A 729 -4.13 -4.25 -2.75
N THR A 730 -3.70 -5.29 -3.44
CA THR A 730 -3.31 -5.23 -4.85
C THR A 730 -4.54 -5.18 -5.77
N VAL A 731 -5.52 -6.05 -5.54
CA VAL A 731 -6.69 -6.26 -6.41
C VAL A 731 -7.91 -5.46 -5.97
N LYS A 732 -7.96 -5.03 -4.71
CA LYS A 732 -9.09 -4.33 -4.08
C LYS A 732 -10.36 -5.20 -4.00
N GLN A 733 -10.18 -6.53 -3.91
CA GLN A 733 -11.21 -7.56 -3.82
C GLN A 733 -10.76 -8.69 -2.90
N ALA A 734 -11.69 -9.51 -2.42
CA ALA A 734 -11.37 -10.70 -1.64
C ALA A 734 -10.86 -11.84 -2.55
N PRO A 735 -9.83 -12.63 -2.16
CA PRO A 735 -9.35 -13.77 -2.94
C PRO A 735 -10.44 -14.77 -3.29
N ALA A 736 -11.36 -15.04 -2.36
CA ALA A 736 -12.47 -15.99 -2.55
C ALA A 736 -13.41 -15.61 -3.71
N ALA A 737 -13.46 -14.33 -4.09
CA ALA A 737 -14.24 -13.86 -5.25
C ALA A 737 -13.68 -14.34 -6.59
N TYR A 738 -12.41 -14.76 -6.61
CA TYR A 738 -11.70 -15.27 -7.79
C TYR A 738 -11.71 -16.81 -7.87
N GLY A 739 -12.27 -17.47 -6.88
CA GLY A 739 -12.43 -18.92 -6.77
C GLY A 739 -12.17 -19.40 -5.35
N ALA A 740 -12.87 -20.47 -4.94
CA ALA A 740 -12.77 -21.01 -3.58
C ALA A 740 -11.33 -21.38 -3.16
N ASN A 741 -10.51 -21.83 -4.11
CA ASN A 741 -9.14 -22.29 -3.86
C ASN A 741 -8.07 -21.23 -4.19
N THR A 742 -8.45 -20.00 -4.56
CA THR A 742 -7.51 -18.96 -4.99
C THR A 742 -6.42 -18.67 -3.94
N LEU A 743 -6.81 -18.54 -2.68
CA LEU A 743 -5.85 -18.29 -1.60
C LEU A 743 -4.86 -19.45 -1.43
N GLU A 744 -5.33 -20.67 -1.51
CA GLU A 744 -4.50 -21.87 -1.41
C GLU A 744 -3.53 -22.00 -2.59
N GLN A 745 -4.01 -21.78 -3.81
CA GLN A 745 -3.16 -21.81 -5.03
C GLN A 745 -2.06 -20.74 -4.96
N LEU A 746 -2.38 -19.54 -4.52
CA LEU A 746 -1.40 -18.46 -4.33
C LEU A 746 -0.40 -18.78 -3.21
N ASP A 747 -0.85 -19.39 -2.10
CA ASP A 747 0.03 -19.85 -1.02
C ASP A 747 1.00 -20.92 -1.52
N GLN A 748 0.53 -21.91 -2.29
CA GLN A 748 1.37 -22.93 -2.91
C GLN A 748 2.39 -22.34 -3.88
N ALA A 749 1.97 -21.40 -4.72
CA ALA A 749 2.87 -20.68 -5.64
C ALA A 749 3.92 -19.86 -4.86
N PHE A 750 3.52 -19.23 -3.75
CA PHE A 750 4.43 -18.48 -2.90
C PHE A 750 5.48 -19.39 -2.26
N VAL A 751 5.09 -20.52 -1.68
CA VAL A 751 6.01 -21.52 -1.12
C VAL A 751 6.96 -22.04 -2.20
N SER A 752 6.42 -22.42 -3.37
CA SER A 752 7.22 -22.97 -4.50
C SER A 752 8.23 -21.97 -5.04
N SER A 753 7.97 -20.67 -4.90
CA SER A 753 8.90 -19.59 -5.28
C SER A 753 9.97 -19.28 -4.22
N GLY A 754 10.05 -20.04 -3.12
CA GLY A 754 10.91 -19.77 -1.98
C GLY A 754 10.44 -18.61 -1.12
N GLN A 755 9.14 -18.34 -1.11
CA GLN A 755 8.47 -17.23 -0.45
C GLN A 755 8.96 -15.84 -0.96
N ASN A 756 9.15 -15.74 -2.27
CA ASN A 756 9.56 -14.51 -2.92
C ASN A 756 8.39 -13.54 -3.08
N ILE A 757 8.47 -12.37 -2.42
CA ILE A 757 7.39 -11.36 -2.36
C ILE A 757 7.05 -10.82 -3.76
N ARG A 758 8.04 -10.48 -4.58
CA ARG A 758 7.79 -9.93 -5.93
C ARG A 758 7.11 -10.95 -6.84
N ARG A 759 7.47 -12.24 -6.73
CA ARG A 759 6.78 -13.30 -7.47
C ARG A 759 5.34 -13.46 -6.99
N LEU A 760 5.08 -13.35 -5.69
CA LEU A 760 3.71 -13.35 -5.17
C LEU A 760 2.89 -12.20 -5.77
N VAL A 761 3.42 -10.98 -5.81
CA VAL A 761 2.75 -9.81 -6.43
C VAL A 761 2.43 -10.08 -7.91
N VAL A 762 3.35 -10.71 -8.64
CA VAL A 762 3.12 -11.11 -10.05
C VAL A 762 1.99 -12.13 -10.13
N GLU A 763 1.99 -13.22 -9.34
CA GLU A 763 0.96 -14.26 -9.40
C GLU A 763 -0.42 -13.75 -8.99
N VAL A 764 -0.48 -12.84 -8.01
CA VAL A 764 -1.72 -12.13 -7.63
C VAL A 764 -2.26 -11.32 -8.81
N ALA A 765 -1.41 -10.58 -9.50
CA ALA A 765 -1.81 -9.77 -10.66
C ALA A 765 -2.24 -10.64 -11.85
N VAL A 766 -1.57 -11.76 -12.11
CA VAL A 766 -1.96 -12.75 -13.13
C VAL A 766 -3.31 -13.36 -12.82
N THR A 767 -3.55 -13.77 -11.57
CA THR A 767 -4.82 -14.31 -11.11
C THR A 767 -5.96 -13.31 -11.32
N SER A 768 -5.74 -12.04 -10.96
CA SER A 768 -6.72 -10.98 -11.17
C SER A 768 -6.99 -10.73 -12.66
N ALA A 769 -5.95 -10.64 -13.47
CA ALA A 769 -6.06 -10.32 -14.89
C ALA A 769 -6.85 -11.37 -15.68
N LEU A 770 -6.66 -12.65 -15.37
CA LEU A 770 -7.28 -13.78 -16.07
C LEU A 770 -8.66 -14.19 -15.50
N HIS A 771 -9.19 -13.46 -14.53
CA HIS A 771 -10.49 -13.78 -13.95
C HIS A 771 -11.59 -13.90 -15.03
N GLY A 772 -12.37 -14.98 -14.95
CA GLY A 772 -13.47 -15.28 -15.88
C GLY A 772 -13.05 -15.86 -17.22
N LYS A 773 -11.74 -15.93 -17.56
CA LYS A 773 -11.27 -16.67 -18.74
C LYS A 773 -11.28 -18.17 -18.45
N PRO A 774 -11.77 -19.02 -19.38
CA PRO A 774 -11.56 -20.46 -19.27
C PRO A 774 -10.05 -20.74 -19.33
N VAL A 775 -9.55 -21.52 -18.37
CA VAL A 775 -8.14 -21.93 -18.34
C VAL A 775 -7.87 -22.78 -19.58
N GLN A 776 -7.23 -22.23 -20.59
CA GLN A 776 -6.65 -23.03 -21.67
C GLN A 776 -5.45 -23.78 -21.08
N VAL A 777 -5.65 -25.06 -20.77
CA VAL A 777 -4.54 -25.98 -20.51
C VAL A 777 -3.73 -26.02 -21.79
N ALA A 778 -2.48 -25.58 -21.74
CA ALA A 778 -1.57 -25.68 -22.86
C ALA A 778 -1.53 -27.15 -23.29
N SER A 779 -2.01 -27.45 -24.49
CA SER A 779 -1.76 -28.76 -25.11
C SER A 779 -0.25 -28.88 -25.22
N LYS A 780 0.34 -29.86 -24.51
CA LYS A 780 1.76 -30.21 -24.69
C LYS A 780 2.01 -30.43 -26.17
N PRO A 781 3.13 -29.88 -26.73
CA PRO A 781 3.53 -30.11 -28.09
C PRO A 781 3.83 -31.59 -28.37
#